data_b35c3838289c95a5fddb66a4cbf35821
#
_entry.id   b35c3838289c95a5fddb66a4cbf35821
#
_cell.length_a   1.000
_cell.length_b   1.000
_cell.length_c   1.000
_cell.angle_alpha   90.00
_cell.angle_beta   90.00
_cell.angle_gamma   90.00
#
_symmetry.space_group_name_H-M   'P 1'
#
loop_
_entity.id
_entity.type
_entity.pdbx_description
1 polymer ?
#
loop_
_entity_poly.entity_id
_entity_poly.type
_entity_poly.pdbx_seq_one_letter_code
_entity_poly.pdbx_strand_id
1 'polypeptide(L)'
;MITDVPERMFTPSRVPDGGSETMGVWAVAVNSKHKIAKAITSESVLITLRYGKMDESYVICTVKKILPALLILCASLSPIYSNNCSAQENLTISGTWQCLDSTEISVPGRMPGSLYNSLLRGAVIQDPFIGTNEDSVQWVSEMDWVYTSNPFNAPENFEDYDLLLLKDVQLYCSITLNGVVLGETNNAFRNWSYSLKSSLKSTDNILTFNFKSPTHSVNKMGGVEQHRTPQFAFGWDWALKLIDFSIGRIDLEKSRTEENIYIDNLTLVTDTIYGSTAKGFVMWDISGDLSEAVVLRWALTNESGAFVASANFSKTPGVIKSPFTIENTELWWTHDLGKPSLHTLEVVAVGKNGLLAREKKTVGIRTLKLDTSEDEKGAKFQWVLNNVPFFAGGANVVPADILKFRINSLEERAIVKNAVEANMNTLRVWGGGNYASDNFMEACDEMGVLVWQDFMFACAMYPGHEAFIESVQHEATDQILRLRHHPSLAMWCGNNEVSEGWERWGWQDGLSEEEITEKENAYSEIFENILPSTVSLYDDAPYWPSSPLLGRGDPDFKNRGDAHDWGIWHDGYSFDSLWARVPRFMSEFGFQSFPERSTWETVVLSDTLDRLSSEVIAHEKHSRGFAIIDTYLENSYGDFSAGVSYEEWAYVTQVLQAKGISDGVRAARLNQDFCSGSLVWQLNDCWPVASWSSIDAHGKWKLLHHELKKAFAPTLLYGKWNHLGGKPSLEIGLVANPSIQGEIQIPGTVRVSVVNFDGTEAFMSEHPLNLTPGRAQWITLDNVPYYDNRKNIDPTSSFVQLSWIDETCENAQTCQIKASATVFSALPKELKLEDVPVLVKPFTGGNSESEFVLYEVSSSAFSKDVQLTATTLGNFEINGFDLLPGEKRIVKFTPHSIINWAPELGVGGASKLKPKALFVRAISLNNVVKTTSP
;
A
#
# COMPACT_ATOMS: atom_id res chain seq x y z
N MET A 1 21.38 -32.88 -16.05
CA MET A 1 22.73 -32.96 -16.62
C MET A 1 23.44 -31.70 -16.11
N ILE A 2 24.24 -31.87 -15.09
CA ILE A 2 25.05 -30.81 -14.46
C ILE A 2 26.44 -31.00 -14.98
N THR A 3 26.98 -30.01 -15.66
CA THR A 3 28.36 -30.00 -16.16
C THR A 3 29.24 -29.24 -15.19
N ASP A 4 30.37 -29.83 -14.90
CA ASP A 4 31.43 -29.41 -14.01
C ASP A 4 31.96 -28.00 -14.24
N VAL A 5 32.27 -27.27 -13.15
CA VAL A 5 33.08 -26.06 -13.13
C VAL A 5 34.38 -26.37 -12.34
N PRO A 6 35.59 -26.09 -12.90
CA PRO A 6 36.86 -26.47 -12.28
C PRO A 6 37.27 -25.53 -11.14
N GLU A 7 37.82 -26.14 -10.08
CA GLU A 7 38.51 -25.49 -8.98
C GLU A 7 39.66 -24.59 -9.46
N ARG A 8 39.67 -23.33 -9.03
CA ARG A 8 40.88 -22.50 -9.05
C ARG A 8 41.39 -22.30 -7.64
N MET A 9 42.58 -22.84 -7.38
CA MET A 9 43.41 -22.51 -6.23
C MET A 9 43.88 -21.06 -6.31
N PHE A 10 43.69 -20.30 -5.25
CA PHE A 10 44.32 -19.00 -5.07
C PHE A 10 45.52 -19.18 -4.12
N THR A 11 46.70 -18.87 -4.61
CA THR A 11 47.91 -18.68 -3.81
C THR A 11 47.96 -17.24 -3.27
N PRO A 12 48.38 -17.02 -2.01
CA PRO A 12 48.43 -15.65 -1.46
C PRO A 12 49.66 -14.91 -1.96
N SER A 13 49.44 -13.71 -2.50
CA SER A 13 50.50 -12.75 -2.80
C SER A 13 50.96 -12.05 -1.49
N ARG A 14 52.30 -11.90 -1.36
CA ARG A 14 52.92 -11.19 -0.24
C ARG A 14 52.55 -9.71 -0.22
N VAL A 15 52.18 -9.19 0.92
CA VAL A 15 52.02 -7.78 1.25
C VAL A 15 53.27 -7.31 2.00
N PRO A 16 53.84 -6.13 1.70
CA PRO A 16 54.98 -5.57 2.42
C PRO A 16 54.59 -5.03 3.78
N ASP A 17 55.53 -5.09 4.70
CA ASP A 17 55.46 -4.70 6.10
C ASP A 17 55.02 -3.24 6.33
N GLY A 18 53.99 -3.07 7.20
CA GLY A 18 53.55 -1.78 7.68
C GLY A 18 52.31 -1.94 8.60
N GLY A 19 52.55 -2.09 9.88
CA GLY A 19 51.69 -2.56 10.95
C GLY A 19 50.30 -1.99 11.08
N SER A 20 49.35 -2.87 11.19
CA SER A 20 48.20 -2.87 12.10
C SER A 20 47.51 -4.23 12.01
N GLU A 21 47.36 -4.92 13.13
CA GLU A 21 46.81 -6.27 13.23
C GLU A 21 45.27 -6.19 13.00
N THR A 22 44.79 -6.77 11.89
CA THR A 22 43.37 -7.12 11.70
C THR A 22 43.25 -8.65 11.76
N MET A 23 42.42 -9.16 12.67
CA MET A 23 42.07 -10.57 12.73
C MET A 23 41.29 -11.02 11.50
N GLY A 24 41.87 -11.94 10.74
CA GLY A 24 41.20 -12.64 9.65
C GLY A 24 40.43 -13.86 10.19
N VAL A 25 39.14 -13.92 9.91
CA VAL A 25 38.30 -15.08 10.19
C VAL A 25 38.42 -16.06 9.02
N TRP A 26 38.86 -17.29 9.29
CA TRP A 26 38.94 -18.38 8.34
C TRP A 26 37.62 -19.18 8.37
N ALA A 27 36.91 -19.23 7.27
CA ALA A 27 35.79 -20.16 7.10
C ALA A 27 36.31 -21.51 6.57
N VAL A 28 36.08 -22.58 7.29
CA VAL A 28 36.34 -23.93 6.81
C VAL A 28 35.04 -24.52 6.28
N ALA A 29 34.95 -24.68 4.98
CA ALA A 29 33.85 -25.41 4.34
C ALA A 29 34.12 -26.93 4.48
N VAL A 30 33.26 -27.64 5.20
CA VAL A 30 33.31 -29.10 5.33
C VAL A 30 32.28 -29.71 4.38
N ASN A 31 32.75 -30.36 3.34
CA ASN A 31 31.89 -31.09 2.38
C ASN A 31 31.76 -32.54 2.88
N SER A 32 30.59 -32.89 3.36
CA SER A 32 29.81 -34.14 3.34
C SER A 32 29.11 -34.43 4.68
N LYS A 33 27.79 -34.59 4.55
CA LYS A 33 26.87 -34.85 5.69
C LYS A 33 27.18 -36.09 6.55
N HIS A 34 28.00 -37.02 6.07
CA HIS A 34 28.30 -38.27 6.74
C HIS A 34 29.48 -38.25 7.74
N LYS A 35 30.32 -37.22 7.71
CA LYS A 35 31.48 -37.13 8.63
C LYS A 35 31.19 -36.33 9.92
N ILE A 36 30.18 -35.50 9.93
CA ILE A 36 29.79 -34.66 11.10
C ILE A 36 29.04 -35.49 12.14
N ALA A 37 28.21 -36.46 11.75
CA ALA A 37 27.44 -37.30 12.67
C ALA A 37 28.32 -38.23 13.51
N LYS A 38 29.55 -38.57 13.06
CA LYS A 38 30.46 -39.44 13.81
C LYS A 38 31.35 -38.67 14.80
N ALA A 39 31.45 -37.35 14.71
CA ALA A 39 32.26 -36.53 15.62
C ALA A 39 31.50 -36.10 16.88
N ILE A 40 30.19 -36.29 16.92
CA ILE A 40 29.34 -35.85 18.02
C ILE A 40 29.10 -36.92 19.08
N THR A 41 29.46 -38.18 18.81
CA THR A 41 29.24 -39.32 19.71
C THR A 41 30.41 -39.69 20.62
N SER A 42 31.52 -38.93 20.65
CA SER A 42 32.59 -39.14 21.62
C SER A 42 32.64 -37.98 22.62
N GLU A 43 32.51 -38.31 23.89
CA GLU A 43 32.73 -37.42 25.03
C GLU A 43 34.11 -36.75 24.90
N SER A 44 34.13 -35.42 24.74
CA SER A 44 35.27 -34.51 24.63
C SER A 44 35.86 -34.32 23.21
N VAL A 45 35.34 -33.29 22.52
CA VAL A 45 36.08 -32.67 21.42
C VAL A 45 36.95 -31.54 22.00
N LEU A 46 38.25 -31.81 22.11
CA LEU A 46 39.23 -30.80 22.47
C LEU A 46 39.64 -30.02 21.20
N ILE A 47 39.12 -28.81 21.04
CA ILE A 47 39.58 -27.91 19.98
C ILE A 47 40.79 -27.14 20.53
N THR A 48 41.97 -27.57 20.17
CA THR A 48 43.21 -26.87 20.55
C THR A 48 43.56 -25.84 19.51
N LEU A 49 43.21 -24.59 19.76
CA LEU A 49 43.72 -23.46 18.99
C LEU A 49 45.11 -23.09 19.54
N ARG A 50 46.20 -23.40 18.81
CA ARG A 50 47.55 -22.94 19.17
C ARG A 50 47.68 -21.47 18.74
N TYR A 51 47.63 -20.58 19.73
CA TYR A 51 48.19 -19.25 19.63
C TYR A 51 49.40 -19.14 20.60
N GLY A 52 50.43 -18.53 20.09
CA GLY A 52 51.66 -18.38 20.87
C GLY A 52 51.45 -17.53 22.12
N LYS A 53 51.86 -18.08 23.24
CA LYS A 53 52.06 -17.48 24.55
C LYS A 53 51.03 -16.40 24.96
N MET A 54 49.94 -16.81 25.57
CA MET A 54 49.23 -16.03 26.59
C MET A 54 48.47 -16.97 27.56
N ASP A 55 48.27 -16.52 28.77
CA ASP A 55 47.95 -17.25 29.99
C ASP A 55 46.60 -18.03 29.90
N GLU A 56 46.59 -19.26 30.42
CA GLU A 56 45.49 -20.24 30.34
C GLU A 56 44.18 -19.82 31.05
N SER A 57 44.18 -18.77 31.84
CA SER A 57 43.01 -18.37 32.64
C SER A 57 41.92 -17.58 31.90
N TYR A 58 42.18 -17.13 30.67
CA TYR A 58 41.19 -16.31 29.89
C TYR A 58 40.29 -17.11 28.94
N VAL A 59 40.61 -18.36 28.67
CA VAL A 59 39.91 -19.19 27.66
C VAL A 59 38.59 -19.76 28.20
N ILE A 60 38.47 -19.97 29.51
CA ILE A 60 37.29 -20.62 30.13
C ILE A 60 36.06 -19.72 30.18
N CYS A 61 36.23 -18.40 30.19
CA CYS A 61 35.11 -17.46 30.29
C CYS A 61 34.37 -17.24 28.96
N THR A 62 35.03 -17.46 27.80
CA THR A 62 34.46 -17.22 26.45
C THR A 62 33.63 -18.43 25.98
N VAL A 63 33.97 -19.65 26.43
CA VAL A 63 33.23 -20.86 26.00
C VAL A 63 31.84 -20.97 26.64
N LYS A 64 31.64 -20.44 27.85
CA LYS A 64 30.31 -20.45 28.51
C LYS A 64 29.29 -19.54 27.88
N LYS A 65 29.67 -18.55 27.03
CA LYS A 65 28.76 -17.64 26.35
C LYS A 65 28.35 -18.13 24.96
N ILE A 66 29.05 -19.08 24.36
CA ILE A 66 28.80 -19.59 23.00
C ILE A 66 27.85 -20.81 23.01
N LEU A 67 27.81 -21.58 24.09
CA LEU A 67 27.00 -22.80 24.20
C LEU A 67 25.49 -22.58 24.00
N PRO A 68 24.86 -21.49 24.45
CA PRO A 68 23.45 -21.23 24.21
C PRO A 68 23.12 -20.90 22.74
N ALA A 69 24.03 -20.22 22.02
CA ALA A 69 23.85 -19.90 20.62
C ALA A 69 24.00 -21.12 19.69
N LEU A 70 24.89 -22.05 20.04
CA LEU A 70 25.06 -23.28 19.27
C LEU A 70 23.86 -24.23 19.41
N LEU A 71 23.16 -24.24 20.53
CA LEU A 71 21.95 -25.07 20.72
C LEU A 71 20.77 -24.55 19.91
N ILE A 72 20.66 -23.25 19.69
CA ILE A 72 19.64 -22.68 18.76
C ILE A 72 20.02 -22.98 17.31
N LEU A 73 21.28 -22.86 16.95
CA LEU A 73 21.75 -23.18 15.58
C LEU A 73 21.59 -24.67 15.26
N CYS A 74 21.76 -25.58 16.24
CA CYS A 74 21.55 -27.02 16.04
C CYS A 74 20.08 -27.38 15.92
N ALA A 75 19.14 -26.62 16.55
CA ALA A 75 17.71 -26.80 16.38
C ALA A 75 17.22 -26.30 15.01
N SER A 76 17.89 -25.27 14.43
CA SER A 76 17.58 -24.75 13.11
C SER A 76 18.16 -25.58 11.95
N LEU A 77 19.09 -26.50 12.19
CA LEU A 77 19.77 -27.33 11.19
C LEU A 77 19.27 -28.77 11.11
N SER A 78 18.28 -29.17 11.89
CA SER A 78 17.70 -30.50 11.85
C SER A 78 16.36 -30.51 11.08
N PRO A 79 16.31 -30.94 9.82
CA PRO A 79 15.04 -31.15 9.14
C PRO A 79 14.49 -32.55 9.43
N ILE A 80 14.50 -33.01 10.67
CA ILE A 80 13.97 -34.33 11.01
C ILE A 80 13.25 -34.25 12.36
N TYR A 81 11.96 -34.52 12.32
CA TYR A 81 10.97 -34.53 13.39
C TYR A 81 10.40 -33.17 13.79
N SER A 82 9.61 -32.55 12.90
CA SER A 82 8.49 -31.71 13.31
C SER A 82 7.28 -32.64 13.58
N ASN A 83 7.25 -33.30 14.70
CA ASN A 83 5.99 -33.81 15.20
C ASN A 83 5.50 -32.79 16.22
N ASN A 84 4.39 -32.16 15.88
CA ASN A 84 3.51 -31.25 16.62
C ASN A 84 3.64 -29.74 16.34
N CYS A 85 3.86 -29.33 15.08
CA CYS A 85 3.04 -28.22 14.55
C CYS A 85 1.64 -28.79 14.36
N SER A 86 0.58 -28.06 14.64
CA SER A 86 -0.77 -28.42 14.19
C SER A 86 -0.63 -28.76 12.71
N ALA A 87 -0.75 -30.02 12.36
CA ALA A 87 -0.60 -30.44 10.99
C ALA A 87 -1.83 -29.88 10.25
N GLN A 88 -1.65 -28.75 9.62
CA GLN A 88 -2.62 -28.12 8.76
C GLN A 88 -2.33 -28.61 7.35
N GLU A 89 -3.28 -29.25 6.73
CA GLU A 89 -3.19 -29.74 5.35
C GLU A 89 -4.06 -28.87 4.45
N ASN A 90 -3.43 -28.17 3.53
CA ASN A 90 -4.12 -27.33 2.56
C ASN A 90 -4.82 -28.21 1.53
N LEU A 91 -6.13 -28.09 1.45
CA LEU A 91 -6.95 -28.88 0.55
C LEU A 91 -7.25 -28.09 -0.73
N THR A 92 -6.89 -28.69 -1.86
CA THR A 92 -7.27 -28.20 -3.19
C THR A 92 -8.07 -29.25 -3.90
N ILE A 93 -9.30 -28.93 -4.28
CA ILE A 93 -10.26 -29.86 -4.87
C ILE A 93 -10.78 -29.35 -6.20
N SER A 94 -10.83 -30.23 -7.19
CA SER A 94 -11.54 -30.01 -8.45
C SER A 94 -12.99 -30.43 -8.32
N GLY A 95 -13.88 -29.79 -9.08
CA GLY A 95 -15.30 -30.11 -9.02
C GLY A 95 -16.06 -29.38 -10.12
N THR A 96 -17.34 -29.18 -9.88
CA THR A 96 -18.26 -28.56 -10.83
C THR A 96 -19.14 -27.55 -10.14
N TRP A 97 -19.22 -26.37 -10.72
CA TRP A 97 -20.22 -25.36 -10.42
C TRP A 97 -21.50 -25.65 -11.20
N GLN A 98 -22.63 -25.51 -10.57
CA GLN A 98 -23.95 -25.63 -11.18
C GLN A 98 -24.84 -24.48 -10.69
N CYS A 99 -25.54 -23.81 -11.60
CA CYS A 99 -26.59 -22.88 -11.27
C CYS A 99 -27.80 -23.63 -10.73
N LEU A 100 -28.34 -23.24 -9.59
CA LEU A 100 -29.52 -23.89 -9.00
C LEU A 100 -30.81 -23.47 -9.68
N ASP A 101 -30.86 -22.25 -10.22
CA ASP A 101 -32.03 -21.70 -10.92
C ASP A 101 -32.09 -22.14 -12.39
N SER A 102 -31.01 -22.72 -12.94
CA SER A 102 -30.94 -23.26 -14.29
C SER A 102 -30.02 -24.49 -14.35
N THR A 103 -30.61 -25.65 -14.57
CA THR A 103 -29.86 -26.93 -14.68
C THR A 103 -29.01 -27.04 -15.96
N GLU A 104 -29.15 -26.11 -16.89
CA GLU A 104 -28.40 -26.10 -18.15
C GLU A 104 -26.99 -25.46 -17.96
N ILE A 105 -26.78 -24.67 -16.90
CA ILE A 105 -25.50 -23.98 -16.65
C ILE A 105 -24.67 -24.78 -15.66
N SER A 106 -23.62 -25.41 -16.18
CA SER A 106 -22.65 -26.17 -15.38
C SER A 106 -21.25 -25.99 -15.95
N VAL A 107 -20.28 -25.68 -15.08
CA VAL A 107 -18.89 -25.48 -15.49
C VAL A 107 -17.91 -26.16 -14.54
N PRO A 108 -16.81 -26.72 -15.04
CA PRO A 108 -15.73 -27.21 -14.20
C PRO A 108 -15.14 -26.08 -13.35
N GLY A 109 -14.80 -26.37 -12.10
CA GLY A 109 -14.20 -25.43 -11.18
C GLY A 109 -13.14 -26.09 -10.28
N ARG A 110 -12.47 -25.27 -9.51
CA ARG A 110 -11.50 -25.66 -8.49
C ARG A 110 -11.72 -24.81 -7.24
N MET A 111 -11.59 -25.41 -6.08
CA MET A 111 -11.59 -24.75 -4.78
C MET A 111 -10.25 -25.02 -4.04
N PRO A 112 -9.63 -24.04 -3.42
CA PRO A 112 -9.96 -22.62 -3.40
C PRO A 112 -10.09 -22.02 -4.79
N GLY A 113 -11.01 -21.04 -4.96
CA GLY A 113 -11.28 -20.42 -6.25
C GLY A 113 -12.60 -19.66 -6.30
N SER A 114 -12.96 -19.22 -7.50
CA SER A 114 -14.02 -18.27 -7.79
C SER A 114 -14.95 -18.78 -8.90
N LEU A 115 -16.23 -18.45 -8.78
CA LEU A 115 -17.23 -18.75 -9.81
C LEU A 115 -16.95 -17.98 -11.08
N TYR A 116 -16.77 -16.64 -11.01
CA TYR A 116 -16.51 -15.82 -12.19
C TYR A 116 -15.30 -16.33 -12.98
N ASN A 117 -14.22 -16.71 -12.29
CA ASN A 117 -13.05 -17.27 -12.96
C ASN A 117 -13.37 -18.62 -13.65
N SER A 118 -14.27 -19.44 -13.08
CA SER A 118 -14.70 -20.70 -13.67
C SER A 118 -15.60 -20.50 -14.89
N LEU A 119 -16.54 -19.54 -14.83
CA LEU A 119 -17.42 -19.17 -15.93
C LEU A 119 -16.65 -18.58 -17.11
N LEU A 120 -15.65 -17.74 -16.85
CA LEU A 120 -14.76 -17.19 -17.86
C LEU A 120 -13.94 -18.28 -18.56
N ARG A 121 -13.33 -19.20 -17.80
CA ARG A 121 -12.60 -20.36 -18.35
C ARG A 121 -13.50 -21.27 -19.20
N GLY A 122 -14.74 -21.47 -18.76
CA GLY A 122 -15.76 -22.23 -19.47
C GLY A 122 -16.36 -21.51 -20.68
N ALA A 123 -15.97 -20.26 -20.95
CA ALA A 123 -16.56 -19.39 -21.97
C ALA A 123 -18.09 -19.28 -21.87
N VAL A 124 -18.66 -19.37 -20.65
CA VAL A 124 -20.09 -19.19 -20.38
C VAL A 124 -20.44 -17.71 -20.33
N ILE A 125 -19.53 -16.87 -19.84
CA ILE A 125 -19.64 -15.41 -19.83
C ILE A 125 -18.50 -14.80 -20.63
N GLN A 126 -18.72 -13.59 -21.12
CA GLN A 126 -17.68 -12.74 -21.68
C GLN A 126 -16.92 -12.05 -20.54
N ASP A 127 -15.70 -11.58 -20.83
CA ASP A 127 -14.90 -10.86 -19.84
C ASP A 127 -15.62 -9.54 -19.48
N PRO A 128 -16.03 -9.34 -18.22
CA PRO A 128 -16.78 -8.17 -17.78
C PRO A 128 -15.99 -6.86 -17.93
N PHE A 129 -14.67 -6.93 -18.03
CA PHE A 129 -13.82 -5.76 -18.19
C PHE A 129 -13.86 -5.18 -19.62
N ILE A 130 -14.37 -5.92 -20.59
CA ILE A 130 -14.33 -5.51 -21.99
C ILE A 130 -15.61 -4.77 -22.38
N GLY A 131 -15.46 -3.53 -22.82
CA GLY A 131 -16.52 -2.69 -23.35
C GLY A 131 -17.68 -2.51 -22.38
N THR A 132 -18.87 -2.99 -22.75
CA THR A 132 -20.10 -2.93 -21.94
C THR A 132 -20.50 -4.28 -21.37
N ASN A 133 -19.59 -5.25 -21.31
CA ASN A 133 -19.90 -6.62 -20.92
C ASN A 133 -20.33 -6.76 -19.45
N GLU A 134 -19.96 -5.80 -18.58
CA GLU A 134 -20.43 -5.76 -17.21
C GLU A 134 -21.95 -5.97 -17.11
N ASP A 135 -22.73 -5.28 -17.95
CA ASP A 135 -24.20 -5.38 -17.95
C ASP A 135 -24.68 -6.79 -18.28
N SER A 136 -23.94 -7.50 -19.16
CA SER A 136 -24.32 -8.82 -19.64
C SER A 136 -24.08 -9.95 -18.64
N VAL A 137 -23.33 -9.71 -17.56
CA VAL A 137 -22.94 -10.71 -16.56
C VAL A 137 -23.63 -10.52 -15.20
N GLN A 138 -24.49 -9.53 -15.04
CA GLN A 138 -25.16 -9.24 -13.76
C GLN A 138 -25.99 -10.42 -13.24
N TRP A 139 -26.58 -11.20 -14.13
CA TRP A 139 -27.35 -12.41 -13.78
C TRP A 139 -26.58 -13.42 -12.94
N VAL A 140 -25.25 -13.46 -13.06
CA VAL A 140 -24.41 -14.41 -12.30
C VAL A 140 -24.56 -14.20 -10.80
N SER A 141 -24.54 -12.95 -10.34
CA SER A 141 -24.69 -12.59 -8.93
C SER A 141 -26.14 -12.68 -8.43
N GLU A 142 -27.11 -12.75 -9.33
CA GLU A 142 -28.55 -12.85 -9.01
C GLU A 142 -29.03 -14.29 -8.81
N MET A 143 -28.19 -15.29 -9.16
CA MET A 143 -28.55 -16.72 -9.08
C MET A 143 -27.89 -17.39 -7.87
N ASP A 144 -28.53 -18.45 -7.39
CA ASP A 144 -27.94 -19.34 -6.40
C ASP A 144 -27.05 -20.39 -7.08
N TRP A 145 -25.93 -20.73 -6.46
CA TRP A 145 -24.94 -21.62 -7.05
C TRP A 145 -24.52 -22.75 -6.11
N VAL A 146 -24.24 -23.91 -6.68
CA VAL A 146 -23.64 -25.01 -5.95
C VAL A 146 -22.32 -25.42 -6.59
N TYR A 147 -21.29 -25.55 -5.76
CA TYR A 147 -20.05 -26.22 -6.11
C TYR A 147 -20.04 -27.61 -5.50
N THR A 148 -19.84 -28.66 -6.30
CA THR A 148 -19.68 -30.03 -5.84
C THR A 148 -18.31 -30.55 -6.26
N SER A 149 -17.50 -30.98 -5.31
CA SER A 149 -16.20 -31.56 -5.60
C SER A 149 -16.32 -32.88 -6.36
N ASN A 150 -15.33 -33.19 -7.19
CA ASN A 150 -15.09 -34.56 -7.57
C ASN A 150 -14.74 -35.39 -6.31
N PRO A 151 -14.98 -36.69 -6.32
CA PRO A 151 -14.53 -37.56 -5.22
C PRO A 151 -13.02 -37.36 -4.97
N PHE A 152 -12.63 -37.10 -3.73
CA PHE A 152 -11.24 -36.95 -3.33
C PHE A 152 -10.85 -37.84 -2.16
N ASN A 153 -9.58 -38.19 -2.08
CA ASN A 153 -9.03 -38.94 -0.96
C ASN A 153 -8.56 -37.96 0.13
N ALA A 154 -8.86 -38.29 1.37
CA ALA A 154 -8.27 -37.56 2.49
C ALA A 154 -6.75 -37.83 2.59
N PRO A 155 -5.98 -36.95 3.27
CA PRO A 155 -4.57 -37.20 3.54
C PRO A 155 -4.32 -38.54 4.28
N GLU A 156 -3.06 -39.03 4.23
CA GLU A 156 -2.65 -40.13 5.10
C GLU A 156 -2.88 -39.70 6.57
N ASN A 157 -3.38 -40.67 7.37
CA ASN A 157 -3.79 -40.41 8.75
C ASN A 157 -4.96 -39.40 8.89
N PHE A 158 -5.92 -39.43 7.96
CA PHE A 158 -7.10 -38.56 7.96
C PHE A 158 -7.90 -38.63 9.28
N GLU A 159 -7.82 -39.71 10.04
CA GLU A 159 -8.44 -39.85 11.36
C GLU A 159 -7.94 -38.83 12.40
N ASP A 160 -6.77 -38.24 12.15
CA ASP A 160 -6.19 -37.20 12.96
C ASP A 160 -6.81 -35.79 12.70
N TYR A 161 -7.48 -35.59 11.54
CA TYR A 161 -8.10 -34.33 11.17
C TYR A 161 -9.57 -34.33 11.54
N ASP A 162 -9.98 -33.41 12.37
CA ASP A 162 -11.35 -33.29 12.88
C ASP A 162 -11.97 -31.91 12.69
N LEU A 163 -11.23 -30.96 12.11
CA LEU A 163 -11.70 -29.63 11.75
C LEU A 163 -11.49 -29.32 10.26
N LEU A 164 -12.50 -28.69 9.67
CA LEU A 164 -12.43 -28.03 8.37
C LEU A 164 -12.35 -26.51 8.62
N LEU A 165 -11.26 -25.88 8.18
CA LEU A 165 -11.10 -24.44 8.23
C LEU A 165 -11.35 -23.83 6.86
N LEU A 166 -12.13 -22.74 6.83
CA LEU A 166 -12.42 -21.97 5.63
C LEU A 166 -12.08 -20.50 5.88
N LYS A 167 -11.44 -19.84 4.89
CA LYS A 167 -11.16 -18.41 4.91
C LYS A 167 -11.64 -17.74 3.63
N ASP A 168 -11.98 -16.45 3.73
CA ASP A 168 -12.44 -15.67 2.58
C ASP A 168 -13.62 -16.31 1.84
N VAL A 169 -14.67 -16.69 2.55
CA VAL A 169 -15.88 -17.28 1.95
C VAL A 169 -16.85 -16.18 1.56
N GLN A 170 -17.14 -16.05 0.28
CA GLN A 170 -18.02 -15.02 -0.29
C GLN A 170 -19.39 -15.61 -0.65
N LEU A 171 -20.45 -15.41 0.07
CA LEU A 171 -20.73 -14.83 1.39
C LEU A 171 -21.56 -15.84 2.20
N TYR A 172 -22.81 -16.08 1.75
CA TYR A 172 -23.74 -17.03 2.34
C TYR A 172 -23.53 -18.42 1.75
N CYS A 173 -22.87 -19.28 2.48
CA CYS A 173 -22.53 -20.61 2.01
C CYS A 173 -22.90 -21.67 3.04
N SER A 174 -23.67 -22.68 2.63
CA SER A 174 -23.92 -23.89 3.41
C SER A 174 -22.95 -24.98 2.98
N ILE A 175 -22.24 -25.58 3.94
CA ILE A 175 -21.16 -26.55 3.73
C ILE A 175 -21.61 -27.95 4.08
N THR A 176 -21.42 -28.88 3.15
CA THR A 176 -21.80 -30.30 3.33
C THR A 176 -20.63 -31.21 2.95
N LEU A 177 -20.28 -32.17 3.81
CA LEU A 177 -19.31 -33.20 3.54
C LEU A 177 -20.02 -34.57 3.55
N ASN A 178 -19.92 -35.33 2.43
CA ASN A 178 -20.53 -36.66 2.26
C ASN A 178 -22.05 -36.71 2.61
N GLY A 179 -22.76 -35.57 2.33
CA GLY A 179 -24.19 -35.44 2.62
C GLY A 179 -24.52 -34.98 4.06
N VAL A 180 -23.50 -34.79 4.91
CA VAL A 180 -23.67 -34.25 6.27
C VAL A 180 -23.42 -32.75 6.26
N VAL A 181 -24.40 -31.97 6.72
CA VAL A 181 -24.25 -30.51 6.86
C VAL A 181 -23.28 -30.22 8.01
N LEU A 182 -22.21 -29.48 7.70
CA LEU A 182 -21.20 -29.06 8.68
C LEU A 182 -21.55 -27.71 9.30
N GLY A 183 -22.06 -26.76 8.51
CA GLY A 183 -22.43 -25.45 8.96
C GLY A 183 -22.69 -24.44 7.82
N GLU A 184 -22.78 -23.15 8.17
CA GLU A 184 -23.07 -22.05 7.25
C GLU A 184 -22.16 -20.85 7.52
N THR A 185 -21.94 -20.02 6.49
CA THR A 185 -21.20 -18.75 6.61
C THR A 185 -22.10 -17.56 6.32
N ASN A 186 -21.78 -16.38 6.88
CA ASN A 186 -22.49 -15.12 6.64
C ASN A 186 -21.59 -13.88 6.72
N ASN A 187 -20.28 -14.08 6.74
CA ASN A 187 -19.30 -12.99 6.84
C ASN A 187 -18.02 -13.41 6.10
N ALA A 188 -17.65 -12.66 5.07
CA ALA A 188 -16.50 -12.96 4.21
C ALA A 188 -15.14 -12.65 4.87
N PHE A 189 -15.13 -11.90 5.96
CA PHE A 189 -13.92 -11.42 6.62
C PHE A 189 -13.51 -12.28 7.83
N ARG A 190 -14.31 -13.31 8.17
CA ARG A 190 -14.07 -14.23 9.28
C ARG A 190 -13.33 -15.49 8.82
N ASN A 191 -12.66 -16.13 9.76
CA ASN A 191 -12.23 -17.52 9.67
C ASN A 191 -13.35 -18.43 10.19
N TRP A 192 -13.64 -19.49 9.46
CA TRP A 192 -14.70 -20.44 9.82
C TRP A 192 -14.09 -21.81 10.12
N SER A 193 -14.54 -22.43 11.20
CA SER A 193 -14.08 -23.74 11.63
C SER A 193 -15.27 -24.66 11.87
N TYR A 194 -15.28 -25.82 11.25
CA TYR A 194 -16.36 -26.80 11.35
C TYR A 194 -15.83 -28.16 11.74
N SER A 195 -16.53 -28.87 12.64
CA SER A 195 -16.18 -30.22 13.04
C SER A 195 -16.44 -31.23 11.93
N LEU A 196 -15.43 -31.96 11.54
CA LEU A 196 -15.55 -33.07 10.58
C LEU A 196 -16.13 -34.35 11.20
N LYS A 197 -15.85 -34.58 12.50
CA LYS A 197 -16.23 -35.79 13.26
C LYS A 197 -16.09 -37.04 12.40
N SER A 198 -17.21 -37.81 12.25
CA SER A 198 -17.25 -39.03 11.43
C SER A 198 -17.59 -38.78 9.96
N SER A 199 -17.64 -37.54 9.51
CA SER A 199 -18.04 -37.20 8.14
C SER A 199 -16.92 -37.37 7.12
N LEU A 200 -15.64 -37.22 7.51
CA LEU A 200 -14.48 -37.44 6.67
C LEU A 200 -14.16 -38.95 6.57
N LYS A 201 -13.93 -39.42 5.37
CA LYS A 201 -13.56 -40.81 5.04
C LYS A 201 -12.15 -40.84 4.43
N SER A 202 -11.52 -42.01 4.39
CA SER A 202 -10.21 -42.16 3.74
C SER A 202 -10.26 -41.91 2.23
N THR A 203 -11.35 -42.28 1.57
CA THR A 203 -11.52 -42.13 0.12
C THR A 203 -12.93 -41.68 -0.24
N ASP A 204 -13.08 -41.22 -1.48
CA ASP A 204 -14.36 -40.87 -2.09
C ASP A 204 -15.16 -39.83 -1.32
N ASN A 205 -14.46 -38.85 -0.72
CA ASN A 205 -15.11 -37.74 -0.09
C ASN A 205 -15.69 -36.76 -1.13
N ILE A 206 -16.89 -36.26 -0.86
CA ILE A 206 -17.55 -35.24 -1.65
C ILE A 206 -17.84 -34.03 -0.73
N LEU A 207 -17.22 -32.88 -1.05
CA LEU A 207 -17.46 -31.61 -0.38
C LEU A 207 -18.35 -30.76 -1.28
N THR A 208 -19.43 -30.24 -0.70
CA THR A 208 -20.40 -29.42 -1.43
C THR A 208 -20.54 -28.04 -0.73
N PHE A 209 -20.49 -26.99 -1.52
CA PHE A 209 -20.69 -25.61 -1.11
C PHE A 209 -21.92 -25.03 -1.83
N ASN A 210 -22.98 -24.73 -1.08
CA ASN A 210 -24.19 -24.12 -1.62
C ASN A 210 -24.18 -22.62 -1.29
N PHE A 211 -24.04 -21.80 -2.31
CA PHE A 211 -24.02 -20.35 -2.18
C PHE A 211 -25.38 -19.75 -2.51
N LYS A 212 -25.85 -18.87 -1.65
CA LYS A 212 -27.06 -18.07 -1.87
C LYS A 212 -26.68 -16.68 -2.33
N SER A 213 -27.40 -16.19 -3.32
CA SER A 213 -27.19 -14.82 -3.80
C SER A 213 -27.49 -13.79 -2.71
N PRO A 214 -26.53 -12.89 -2.40
CA PRO A 214 -26.81 -11.76 -1.50
C PRO A 214 -27.79 -10.75 -2.11
N THR A 215 -27.94 -10.69 -3.43
CA THR A 215 -28.84 -9.74 -4.09
C THR A 215 -30.32 -10.07 -3.82
N HIS A 216 -30.69 -11.32 -3.64
CA HIS A 216 -32.05 -11.71 -3.25
C HIS A 216 -32.44 -11.20 -1.87
N SER A 217 -31.46 -10.97 -1.00
CA SER A 217 -31.66 -10.46 0.36
C SER A 217 -31.73 -8.94 0.42
N VAL A 218 -31.00 -8.25 -0.45
CA VAL A 218 -30.98 -6.76 -0.49
C VAL A 218 -32.40 -6.16 -0.58
N ASN A 219 -33.25 -6.76 -1.41
CA ASN A 219 -34.63 -6.29 -1.59
C ASN A 219 -35.62 -6.68 -0.45
N LYS A 220 -35.17 -7.55 0.48
CA LYS A 220 -36.03 -8.09 1.56
C LYS A 220 -35.59 -7.66 2.96
N MET A 221 -34.30 -7.33 3.14
CA MET A 221 -33.70 -7.13 4.45
C MET A 221 -33.09 -5.74 4.65
N GLY A 222 -33.20 -4.84 3.70
CA GLY A 222 -32.53 -3.53 3.71
C GLY A 222 -31.58 -3.39 2.51
N GLY A 223 -30.49 -2.68 2.65
CA GLY A 223 -29.51 -2.43 1.61
C GLY A 223 -28.29 -3.35 1.70
N VAL A 224 -27.18 -2.95 1.07
CA VAL A 224 -25.90 -3.67 1.06
C VAL A 224 -25.25 -3.75 2.45
N GLU A 225 -25.60 -2.87 3.35
CA GLU A 225 -25.14 -2.78 4.72
C GLU A 225 -25.44 -4.03 5.57
N GLN A 226 -26.39 -4.84 5.14
CA GLN A 226 -26.72 -6.11 5.81
C GLN A 226 -25.67 -7.19 5.56
N HIS A 227 -24.77 -7.00 4.60
CA HIS A 227 -23.84 -8.02 4.14
C HIS A 227 -22.40 -7.70 4.60
N ARG A 228 -21.76 -8.65 5.29
CA ARG A 228 -20.34 -8.56 5.65
C ARG A 228 -19.48 -9.11 4.52
N THR A 229 -19.29 -8.28 3.48
CA THR A 229 -18.50 -8.58 2.28
C THR A 229 -17.98 -7.26 1.69
N PRO A 230 -16.95 -7.25 0.82
CA PRO A 230 -16.47 -6.02 0.20
C PRO A 230 -17.60 -5.25 -0.49
N GLN A 231 -17.91 -4.04 0.02
CA GLN A 231 -19.05 -3.27 -0.46
C GLN A 231 -18.86 -2.75 -1.89
N PHE A 232 -17.60 -2.46 -2.30
CA PHE A 232 -17.33 -1.99 -3.65
C PHE A 232 -17.75 -3.00 -4.72
N ALA A 233 -17.86 -4.31 -4.40
CA ALA A 233 -18.33 -5.34 -5.31
C ALA A 233 -19.80 -5.16 -5.75
N PHE A 234 -20.59 -4.37 -5.02
CA PHE A 234 -21.94 -3.98 -5.40
C PHE A 234 -22.00 -2.80 -6.37
N GLY A 235 -20.84 -2.34 -6.83
CA GLY A 235 -20.66 -1.17 -7.70
C GLY A 235 -20.27 0.06 -6.89
N TRP A 236 -19.31 0.83 -7.41
CA TRP A 236 -18.86 2.09 -6.84
C TRP A 236 -18.66 3.12 -7.97
N ASP A 237 -18.42 4.38 -7.63
CA ASP A 237 -18.19 5.43 -8.64
C ASP A 237 -16.82 5.32 -9.37
N TRP A 238 -16.06 4.28 -9.08
CA TRP A 238 -14.83 3.87 -9.76
C TRP A 238 -14.74 2.34 -9.99
N ALA A 239 -15.72 1.55 -9.53
CA ALA A 239 -15.70 0.10 -9.65
C ALA A 239 -16.94 -0.44 -10.35
N LEU A 240 -16.76 -1.52 -11.09
CA LEU A 240 -17.88 -2.26 -11.67
C LEU A 240 -18.59 -3.11 -10.61
N LYS A 241 -19.84 -3.47 -10.87
CA LYS A 241 -20.62 -4.33 -9.99
C LYS A 241 -20.38 -5.80 -10.34
N LEU A 242 -19.60 -6.51 -9.53
CA LEU A 242 -19.36 -7.95 -9.65
C LEU A 242 -19.30 -8.59 -8.26
N ILE A 243 -20.38 -9.26 -7.87
CA ILE A 243 -20.45 -9.99 -6.60
C ILE A 243 -20.09 -11.44 -6.88
N ASP A 244 -18.92 -11.86 -6.42
CA ASP A 244 -18.38 -13.22 -6.69
C ASP A 244 -18.82 -14.22 -5.62
N PHE A 245 -18.78 -15.51 -5.98
CA PHE A 245 -18.92 -16.65 -5.07
C PHE A 245 -17.60 -17.39 -5.04
N SER A 246 -16.98 -17.44 -3.86
CA SER A 246 -15.59 -17.89 -3.79
C SER A 246 -15.20 -18.38 -2.39
N ILE A 247 -14.12 -19.14 -2.33
CA ILE A 247 -13.45 -19.56 -1.08
C ILE A 247 -11.95 -19.34 -1.28
N GLY A 248 -11.31 -18.58 -0.37
CA GLY A 248 -9.89 -18.22 -0.46
C GLY A 248 -8.97 -19.33 0.02
N ARG A 249 -9.40 -20.09 1.03
CA ARG A 249 -8.59 -21.16 1.59
C ARG A 249 -9.44 -22.25 2.22
N ILE A 250 -9.00 -23.48 2.07
CA ILE A 250 -9.60 -24.68 2.68
C ILE A 250 -8.47 -25.49 3.32
N ASP A 251 -8.55 -25.72 4.62
CA ASP A 251 -7.59 -26.55 5.35
C ASP A 251 -8.29 -27.63 6.17
N LEU A 252 -7.62 -28.77 6.30
CA LEU A 252 -7.93 -29.76 7.31
C LEU A 252 -6.99 -29.55 8.50
N GLU A 253 -7.50 -29.49 9.69
CA GLU A 253 -6.73 -29.27 10.90
C GLU A 253 -7.06 -30.33 11.96
N LYS A 254 -6.05 -30.66 12.77
CA LYS A 254 -6.24 -31.48 13.97
C LYS A 254 -6.77 -30.62 15.10
N SER A 255 -7.78 -31.10 15.81
CA SER A 255 -8.20 -30.45 17.03
C SER A 255 -7.05 -30.37 18.03
N ARG A 256 -7.02 -29.29 18.75
CA ARG A 256 -6.07 -29.10 19.84
C ARG A 256 -6.41 -30.09 20.96
N THR A 257 -5.39 -30.84 21.38
CA THR A 257 -5.50 -31.75 22.54
C THR A 257 -4.82 -31.11 23.76
N GLU A 258 -5.30 -31.42 24.94
CA GLU A 258 -4.68 -30.96 26.17
C GLU A 258 -3.25 -31.50 26.38
N GLU A 259 -2.90 -32.58 25.69
CA GLU A 259 -1.57 -33.22 25.79
C GLU A 259 -0.49 -32.49 24.99
N ASN A 260 -0.87 -31.74 23.96
CA ASN A 260 0.06 -31.00 23.10
C ASN A 260 0.19 -29.55 23.58
N ILE A 261 1.35 -28.92 23.28
CA ILE A 261 1.58 -27.50 23.57
C ILE A 261 1.36 -26.70 22.28
N TYR A 262 0.63 -25.60 22.40
CA TYR A 262 0.37 -24.65 21.30
C TYR A 262 0.84 -23.25 21.72
N ILE A 263 1.46 -22.56 20.78
CA ILE A 263 1.92 -21.17 20.94
C ILE A 263 1.25 -20.38 19.82
N ASP A 264 0.48 -19.36 20.17
CA ASP A 264 -0.30 -18.56 19.24
C ASP A 264 -0.12 -17.06 19.49
N ASN A 265 -0.63 -16.26 18.55
CA ASN A 265 -0.83 -14.82 18.72
C ASN A 265 0.43 -14.04 19.13
N LEU A 266 1.60 -14.52 18.65
CA LEU A 266 2.90 -13.95 18.99
C LEU A 266 3.03 -12.53 18.45
N THR A 267 3.39 -11.57 19.32
CA THR A 267 3.67 -10.19 18.97
C THR A 267 4.75 -9.57 19.88
N LEU A 268 5.32 -8.45 19.40
CA LEU A 268 6.26 -7.63 20.17
C LEU A 268 5.69 -6.22 20.31
N VAL A 269 5.56 -5.78 21.55
CA VAL A 269 5.06 -4.45 21.89
C VAL A 269 6.20 -3.63 22.50
N THR A 270 6.48 -2.47 21.94
CA THR A 270 7.46 -1.51 22.47
C THR A 270 6.73 -0.36 23.15
N ASP A 271 6.85 -0.28 24.48
CA ASP A 271 6.20 0.77 25.28
C ASP A 271 6.92 2.10 25.19
N THR A 272 8.26 2.06 25.32
CA THR A 272 9.08 3.27 25.39
C THR A 272 10.41 3.11 24.68
N ILE A 273 10.86 4.21 24.07
CA ILE A 273 12.21 4.36 23.54
C ILE A 273 12.85 5.56 24.21
N TYR A 274 14.02 5.36 24.81
CA TYR A 274 14.83 6.40 25.43
C TYR A 274 16.27 6.32 24.92
N GLY A 275 16.67 7.30 24.11
CA GLY A 275 17.93 7.24 23.36
C GLY A 275 17.94 6.00 22.44
N SER A 276 18.94 5.13 22.60
CA SER A 276 19.08 3.86 21.88
C SER A 276 18.48 2.65 22.61
N THR A 277 17.81 2.86 23.75
CA THR A 277 17.23 1.78 24.55
C THR A 277 15.72 1.69 24.32
N ALA A 278 15.27 0.50 23.92
CA ALA A 278 13.85 0.15 23.80
C ALA A 278 13.42 -0.74 24.96
N LYS A 279 12.22 -0.48 25.51
CA LYS A 279 11.57 -1.30 26.55
C LYS A 279 10.17 -1.65 26.12
N GLY A 280 9.72 -2.84 26.50
CA GLY A 280 8.40 -3.35 26.18
C GLY A 280 8.25 -4.80 26.62
N PHE A 281 7.42 -5.53 25.92
CA PHE A 281 7.19 -6.95 26.20
C PHE A 281 6.93 -7.75 24.92
N VAL A 282 7.33 -9.01 24.97
CA VAL A 282 6.89 -10.05 24.02
C VAL A 282 5.63 -10.67 24.58
N MET A 283 4.60 -10.79 23.75
CA MET A 283 3.32 -11.34 24.13
C MET A 283 2.90 -12.49 23.22
N TRP A 284 2.34 -13.55 23.80
CA TRP A 284 1.80 -14.70 23.08
C TRP A 284 0.84 -15.47 23.96
N ASP A 285 0.06 -16.35 23.34
CA ASP A 285 -0.78 -17.30 24.03
C ASP A 285 -0.10 -18.65 24.08
N ILE A 286 -0.23 -19.36 25.21
CA ILE A 286 0.22 -20.73 25.35
C ILE A 286 -0.86 -21.61 25.98
N SER A 287 -1.08 -22.76 25.39
CA SER A 287 -2.06 -23.76 25.88
C SER A 287 -1.51 -25.17 25.80
N GLY A 288 -2.17 -26.12 26.48
CA GLY A 288 -1.79 -27.52 26.53
C GLY A 288 -1.05 -27.92 27.81
N ASP A 289 -0.51 -29.15 27.83
CA ASP A 289 0.13 -29.72 29.02
C ASP A 289 1.55 -29.23 29.22
N LEU A 290 1.72 -28.33 30.18
CA LEU A 290 3.01 -27.81 30.61
C LEU A 290 3.61 -28.57 31.84
N SER A 291 3.07 -29.72 32.21
CA SER A 291 3.43 -30.48 33.41
C SER A 291 4.84 -31.08 33.32
N GLU A 292 5.33 -31.43 32.13
CA GLU A 292 6.71 -31.91 31.95
C GLU A 292 7.74 -30.81 32.16
N ALA A 293 9.03 -31.18 32.25
CA ALA A 293 10.12 -30.21 32.38
C ALA A 293 10.34 -29.47 31.04
N VAL A 294 9.40 -28.60 30.69
CA VAL A 294 9.43 -27.75 29.47
C VAL A 294 10.23 -26.50 29.76
N VAL A 295 11.20 -26.20 28.91
CA VAL A 295 11.85 -24.87 28.86
C VAL A 295 11.09 -24.02 27.84
N LEU A 296 10.54 -22.94 28.36
CA LEU A 296 9.88 -21.93 27.52
C LEU A 296 10.85 -20.77 27.31
N ARG A 297 11.07 -20.38 26.07
CA ARG A 297 12.01 -19.33 25.70
C ARG A 297 11.54 -18.53 24.49
N TRP A 298 11.73 -17.21 24.53
CA TRP A 298 11.71 -16.41 23.31
C TRP A 298 13.10 -15.90 22.94
N ALA A 299 13.31 -15.64 21.67
CA ALA A 299 14.53 -15.07 21.12
C ALA A 299 14.19 -14.05 20.03
N LEU A 300 14.96 -12.98 19.98
CA LEU A 300 14.90 -11.96 18.94
C LEU A 300 16.25 -11.92 18.20
N THR A 301 16.22 -12.00 16.88
CA THR A 301 17.40 -11.90 16.01
C THR A 301 17.19 -10.82 14.97
N ASN A 302 18.24 -10.09 14.57
CA ASN A 302 18.16 -9.11 13.49
C ASN A 302 18.23 -9.79 12.10
N GLU A 303 18.16 -9.00 11.03
CA GLU A 303 18.23 -9.46 9.63
C GLU A 303 19.47 -10.32 9.31
N SER A 304 20.61 -10.03 9.94
CA SER A 304 21.82 -10.83 9.75
C SER A 304 21.82 -12.16 10.51
N GLY A 305 20.76 -12.44 11.28
CA GLY A 305 20.67 -13.58 12.18
C GLY A 305 21.46 -13.41 13.47
N ALA A 306 21.98 -12.20 13.73
CA ALA A 306 22.66 -11.91 14.98
C ALA A 306 21.64 -11.79 16.13
N PHE A 307 22.02 -12.36 17.27
CA PHE A 307 21.17 -12.40 18.44
C PHE A 307 21.05 -11.02 19.10
N VAL A 308 19.83 -10.58 19.34
CA VAL A 308 19.52 -9.27 19.94
C VAL A 308 19.10 -9.42 21.40
N ALA A 309 18.11 -10.27 21.69
CA ALA A 309 17.62 -10.47 23.05
C ALA A 309 16.97 -11.84 23.23
N SER A 310 16.85 -12.32 24.45
CA SER A 310 16.04 -13.50 24.81
C SER A 310 15.74 -13.54 26.29
N ALA A 311 14.69 -14.28 26.64
CA ALA A 311 14.42 -14.62 28.03
C ALA A 311 13.81 -16.03 28.15
N ASN A 312 13.99 -16.65 29.32
CA ASN A 312 13.23 -17.81 29.74
C ASN A 312 12.06 -17.33 30.61
N PHE A 313 10.94 -18.03 30.56
CA PHE A 313 9.74 -17.63 31.31
C PHE A 313 9.08 -18.80 32.05
N SER A 314 8.16 -18.47 32.96
CA SER A 314 7.45 -19.44 33.79
C SER A 314 6.41 -20.25 33.00
N LYS A 315 6.13 -21.46 33.50
CA LYS A 315 5.19 -22.40 32.91
C LYS A 315 3.78 -22.16 33.45
N THR A 316 3.01 -21.28 32.79
CA THR A 316 1.62 -21.05 33.13
C THR A 316 0.82 -20.96 31.82
N PRO A 317 -0.21 -21.79 31.59
CA PRO A 317 -1.10 -21.61 30.43
C PRO A 317 -1.77 -20.24 30.44
N GLY A 318 -2.07 -19.72 29.25
CA GLY A 318 -2.76 -18.45 29.07
C GLY A 318 -1.93 -17.41 28.34
N VAL A 319 -2.31 -16.15 28.44
CA VAL A 319 -1.58 -15.01 27.85
C VAL A 319 -0.31 -14.75 28.64
N ILE A 320 0.83 -14.79 27.97
CA ILE A 320 2.14 -14.52 28.58
C ILE A 320 2.62 -13.13 28.12
N LYS A 321 3.05 -12.32 29.06
CA LYS A 321 3.77 -11.05 28.83
C LYS A 321 5.18 -11.15 29.41
N SER A 322 6.19 -11.19 28.56
CA SER A 322 7.59 -11.26 28.97
C SER A 322 8.27 -9.92 28.70
N PRO A 323 8.68 -9.16 29.72
CA PRO A 323 9.29 -7.85 29.52
C PRO A 323 10.68 -7.98 28.88
N PHE A 324 11.06 -6.96 28.10
CA PHE A 324 12.40 -6.80 27.56
C PHE A 324 12.95 -5.39 27.80
N THR A 325 14.27 -5.31 27.83
CA THR A 325 15.03 -4.07 27.68
C THR A 325 16.19 -4.36 26.74
N ILE A 326 16.23 -3.64 25.63
CA ILE A 326 17.23 -3.81 24.57
C ILE A 326 17.99 -2.50 24.42
N GLU A 327 19.30 -2.55 24.61
CA GLU A 327 20.21 -1.42 24.44
C GLU A 327 20.81 -1.43 23.03
N ASN A 328 21.04 -0.26 22.45
CA ASN A 328 21.65 -0.10 21.14
C ASN A 328 20.91 -0.88 20.03
N THR A 329 19.57 -0.84 20.09
CA THR A 329 18.74 -1.56 19.12
C THR A 329 18.55 -0.78 17.82
N GLU A 330 18.40 -1.51 16.72
CA GLU A 330 17.99 -0.96 15.43
C GLU A 330 16.47 -0.81 15.46
N LEU A 331 15.99 0.44 15.33
CA LEU A 331 14.57 0.76 15.32
C LEU A 331 14.01 0.60 13.91
N TRP A 332 12.73 0.25 13.83
CA TRP A 332 11.97 0.33 12.60
C TRP A 332 11.51 1.78 12.36
N TRP A 333 11.70 2.27 11.13
CA TRP A 333 11.34 3.60 10.68
C TRP A 333 10.62 3.53 9.34
N THR A 334 9.85 4.58 9.02
CA THR A 334 9.44 4.81 7.63
C THR A 334 10.67 5.13 6.78
N HIS A 335 10.62 4.76 5.49
CA HIS A 335 11.75 4.86 4.57
C HIS A 335 12.34 6.28 4.44
N ASP A 336 11.52 7.30 4.66
CA ASP A 336 11.89 8.72 4.57
C ASP A 336 12.52 9.26 5.86
N LEU A 337 12.32 8.60 6.99
CA LEU A 337 12.92 8.96 8.29
C LEU A 337 14.15 8.10 8.62
N GLY A 338 14.17 6.84 8.20
CA GLY A 338 15.28 5.96 8.51
C GLY A 338 15.18 4.58 7.87
N LYS A 339 15.91 3.61 8.43
CA LYS A 339 15.87 2.23 7.95
C LYS A 339 14.67 1.48 8.57
N PRO A 340 13.85 0.76 7.79
CA PRO A 340 12.81 -0.12 8.30
C PRO A 340 13.41 -1.44 8.82
N SER A 341 14.15 -1.38 9.95
CA SER A 341 14.88 -2.54 10.47
C SER A 341 13.94 -3.58 11.05
N LEU A 342 13.97 -4.78 10.49
CA LEU A 342 13.15 -5.91 10.90
C LEU A 342 13.93 -6.91 11.72
N HIS A 343 13.21 -7.64 12.56
CA HIS A 343 13.73 -8.66 13.44
C HIS A 343 12.89 -9.93 13.33
N THR A 344 13.51 -11.07 13.57
CA THR A 344 12.80 -12.33 13.74
C THR A 344 12.58 -12.58 15.22
N LEU A 345 11.32 -12.64 15.63
CA LEU A 345 10.89 -13.06 16.95
C LEU A 345 10.47 -14.53 16.92
N GLU A 346 11.00 -15.34 17.82
CA GLU A 346 10.70 -16.74 17.90
C GLU A 346 10.40 -17.13 19.34
N VAL A 347 9.34 -17.89 19.57
CA VAL A 347 9.01 -18.52 20.85
C VAL A 347 9.05 -20.02 20.67
N VAL A 348 9.70 -20.72 21.60
CA VAL A 348 9.84 -22.17 21.60
C VAL A 348 9.48 -22.77 22.95
N ALA A 349 8.82 -23.92 22.91
CA ALA A 349 8.64 -24.84 24.04
C ALA A 349 9.50 -26.07 23.79
N VAL A 350 10.44 -26.39 24.69
CA VAL A 350 11.40 -27.49 24.55
C VAL A 350 11.26 -28.43 25.75
N GLY A 351 10.93 -29.69 25.51
CA GLY A 351 10.88 -30.77 26.50
C GLY A 351 12.16 -31.58 26.53
N LYS A 352 12.17 -32.63 27.34
CA LYS A 352 13.32 -33.55 27.45
C LYS A 352 13.71 -34.21 26.11
N ASN A 353 12.75 -34.47 25.28
CA ASN A 353 12.92 -35.20 24.02
C ASN A 353 13.08 -34.29 22.79
N GLY A 354 13.07 -32.96 22.96
CA GLY A 354 13.28 -32.00 21.90
C GLY A 354 12.22 -30.89 21.86
N LEU A 355 12.05 -30.29 20.67
CA LEU A 355 11.09 -29.20 20.40
C LEU A 355 9.66 -29.73 20.49
N LEU A 356 8.81 -29.07 21.26
CA LEU A 356 7.39 -29.41 21.45
C LEU A 356 6.48 -28.46 20.68
N ALA A 357 6.77 -27.15 20.72
CA ALA A 357 6.03 -26.13 19.98
C ALA A 357 6.96 -24.97 19.59
N ARG A 358 6.60 -24.27 18.53
CA ARG A 358 7.36 -23.15 17.98
C ARG A 358 6.45 -22.21 17.22
N GLU A 359 6.56 -20.91 17.50
CA GLU A 359 5.96 -19.85 16.71
C GLU A 359 7.01 -18.82 16.33
N LYS A 360 6.89 -18.25 15.12
CA LYS A 360 7.84 -17.29 14.57
C LYS A 360 7.12 -16.17 13.85
N LYS A 361 7.54 -14.93 14.12
CA LYS A 361 7.03 -13.72 13.46
C LYS A 361 8.17 -12.78 13.06
N THR A 362 7.97 -12.04 11.98
CA THR A 362 8.78 -10.87 11.65
C THR A 362 8.17 -9.68 12.37
N VAL A 363 9.01 -8.90 13.07
CA VAL A 363 8.58 -7.77 13.89
C VAL A 363 9.55 -6.59 13.76
N GLY A 364 9.09 -5.38 14.08
CA GLY A 364 9.91 -4.19 14.17
C GLY A 364 9.88 -3.60 15.57
N ILE A 365 10.99 -3.04 16.03
CA ILE A 365 11.06 -2.34 17.31
C ILE A 365 10.76 -0.87 17.06
N ARG A 366 9.60 -0.41 17.49
CA ARG A 366 9.16 0.99 17.32
C ARG A 366 8.10 1.38 18.33
N THR A 367 7.96 2.66 18.61
CA THR A 367 6.76 3.25 19.22
C THR A 367 6.04 4.10 18.20
N LEU A 368 4.71 4.00 18.14
CA LEU A 368 3.87 4.86 17.32
C LEU A 368 2.68 5.34 18.15
N LYS A 369 2.43 6.65 18.12
CA LYS A 369 1.34 7.27 18.87
C LYS A 369 0.61 8.26 17.97
N LEU A 370 -0.69 8.38 18.15
CA LEU A 370 -1.51 9.44 17.59
C LEU A 370 -1.71 10.51 18.68
N ASP A 371 -1.12 11.69 18.52
CA ASP A 371 -1.34 12.85 19.40
C ASP A 371 -2.60 13.60 18.97
N THR A 372 -3.64 13.49 19.79
CA THR A 372 -4.93 14.18 19.62
C THR A 372 -5.12 15.28 20.67
N SER A 373 -4.03 15.77 21.27
CA SER A 373 -4.09 16.82 22.31
C SER A 373 -4.67 18.13 21.77
N GLU A 374 -5.43 18.80 22.62
CA GLU A 374 -5.99 20.14 22.33
C GLU A 374 -4.89 21.19 22.23
N ASP A 375 -5.09 22.15 21.34
CA ASP A 375 -4.30 23.37 21.21
C ASP A 375 -5.20 24.59 20.96
N GLU A 376 -4.63 25.79 20.78
CA GLU A 376 -5.40 27.02 20.56
C GLU A 376 -6.30 27.02 19.31
N LYS A 377 -6.08 26.05 18.38
CA LYS A 377 -6.79 25.96 17.09
C LYS A 377 -7.73 24.75 17.02
N GLY A 378 -7.84 23.93 18.08
CA GLY A 378 -8.67 22.73 18.15
C GLY A 378 -7.92 21.52 18.69
N ALA A 379 -8.08 20.35 18.10
CA ALA A 379 -7.39 19.11 18.47
C ALA A 379 -6.46 18.65 17.36
N LYS A 380 -5.24 18.27 17.71
CA LYS A 380 -4.26 17.73 16.77
C LYS A 380 -4.73 16.39 16.19
N PHE A 381 -4.09 15.99 15.10
CA PHE A 381 -4.12 14.60 14.56
C PHE A 381 -2.70 14.25 14.10
N GLN A 382 -1.75 14.19 15.04
CA GLN A 382 -0.32 14.12 14.74
C GLN A 382 0.26 12.76 15.09
N TRP A 383 0.82 12.09 14.11
CA TRP A 383 1.54 10.84 14.34
C TRP A 383 2.97 11.09 14.82
N VAL A 384 3.38 10.31 15.81
CA VAL A 384 4.71 10.40 16.43
C VAL A 384 5.36 9.02 16.41
N LEU A 385 6.33 8.81 15.53
CA LEU A 385 7.09 7.56 15.39
C LEU A 385 8.42 7.68 16.16
N ASN A 386 8.68 6.78 17.09
CA ASN A 386 9.91 6.76 17.89
C ASN A 386 10.24 8.12 18.53
N ASN A 387 9.23 8.82 19.04
CA ASN A 387 9.25 10.17 19.60
C ASN A 387 9.53 11.30 18.58
N VAL A 388 9.48 11.02 17.27
CA VAL A 388 9.63 12.03 16.21
C VAL A 388 8.25 12.29 15.59
N PRO A 389 7.67 13.50 15.71
CA PRO A 389 6.49 13.89 14.94
C PRO A 389 6.88 14.04 13.48
N PHE A 390 6.04 13.58 12.56
CA PHE A 390 6.31 13.62 11.13
C PHE A 390 5.04 13.91 10.33
N PHE A 391 5.20 14.25 9.06
CA PHE A 391 4.10 14.42 8.13
C PHE A 391 3.74 13.08 7.47
N ALA A 392 2.53 12.61 7.68
CA ALA A 392 2.03 11.39 7.04
C ALA A 392 1.55 11.69 5.61
N GLY A 393 2.39 11.42 4.64
CA GLY A 393 2.12 11.67 3.24
C GLY A 393 1.86 10.40 2.45
N GLY A 394 0.76 10.36 1.67
CA GLY A 394 0.45 9.15 0.92
C GLY A 394 -0.88 9.17 0.17
N ALA A 395 -1.52 8.01 0.13
CA ALA A 395 -2.77 7.82 -0.59
C ALA A 395 -3.65 6.70 0.01
N ASN A 396 -4.91 6.69 -0.42
CA ASN A 396 -5.85 5.62 -0.13
C ASN A 396 -5.67 4.47 -1.12
N VAL A 397 -5.64 3.24 -0.61
CA VAL A 397 -5.53 2.01 -1.41
C VAL A 397 -6.89 1.36 -1.52
N VAL A 398 -7.31 1.08 -2.75
CA VAL A 398 -8.48 0.27 -3.06
C VAL A 398 -8.03 -1.13 -3.49
N PRO A 399 -8.91 -2.15 -3.49
CA PRO A 399 -8.53 -3.48 -3.97
C PRO A 399 -7.89 -3.45 -5.36
N ALA A 400 -6.83 -4.23 -5.57
CA ALA A 400 -6.08 -4.24 -6.82
C ALA A 400 -6.85 -4.85 -8.02
N ASP A 401 -7.84 -5.70 -7.76
CA ASP A 401 -8.78 -6.27 -8.75
C ASP A 401 -10.13 -6.49 -8.09
N ILE A 402 -11.21 -6.38 -8.85
CA ILE A 402 -12.57 -6.70 -8.38
C ILE A 402 -12.70 -8.20 -8.10
N LEU A 403 -12.00 -9.04 -8.84
CA LEU A 403 -11.94 -10.49 -8.64
C LEU A 403 -10.68 -10.86 -7.83
N LYS A 404 -10.83 -10.95 -6.51
CA LYS A 404 -9.73 -11.18 -5.55
C LYS A 404 -8.75 -12.28 -5.98
N PHE A 405 -9.23 -13.34 -6.63
CA PHE A 405 -8.39 -14.47 -7.08
C PHE A 405 -7.54 -14.18 -8.32
N ARG A 406 -7.60 -12.97 -8.87
CA ARG A 406 -6.66 -12.50 -9.89
C ARG A 406 -5.44 -11.82 -9.28
N ILE A 407 -5.55 -11.34 -8.05
CA ILE A 407 -4.48 -10.61 -7.36
C ILE A 407 -3.39 -11.61 -6.94
N ASN A 408 -2.15 -11.27 -7.20
CA ASN A 408 -0.98 -12.02 -6.74
C ASN A 408 -0.07 -11.15 -5.85
N SER A 409 0.82 -11.79 -5.11
CA SER A 409 1.74 -11.12 -4.18
C SER A 409 2.67 -10.11 -4.83
N LEU A 410 3.02 -10.28 -6.13
CA LEU A 410 3.88 -9.34 -6.84
C LEU A 410 3.15 -8.04 -7.17
N GLU A 411 1.85 -8.10 -7.45
CA GLU A 411 1.01 -6.91 -7.68
C GLU A 411 0.85 -6.09 -6.41
N GLU A 412 0.55 -6.73 -5.28
CA GLU A 412 0.45 -6.05 -4.00
C GLU A 412 1.77 -5.38 -3.60
N ARG A 413 2.90 -6.08 -3.77
CA ARG A 413 4.23 -5.50 -3.55
C ARG A 413 4.54 -4.35 -4.51
N ALA A 414 4.06 -4.42 -5.76
CA ALA A 414 4.25 -3.34 -6.73
C ALA A 414 3.47 -2.07 -6.34
N ILE A 415 2.27 -2.20 -5.77
CA ILE A 415 1.50 -1.06 -5.23
C ILE A 415 2.31 -0.34 -4.15
N VAL A 416 2.82 -1.07 -3.15
CA VAL A 416 3.64 -0.49 -2.08
C VAL A 416 4.93 0.13 -2.63
N LYS A 417 5.61 -0.55 -3.55
CA LYS A 417 6.82 -0.04 -4.19
C LYS A 417 6.57 1.28 -4.94
N ASN A 418 5.48 1.36 -5.71
CA ASN A 418 5.11 2.59 -6.42
C ASN A 418 4.86 3.74 -5.45
N ALA A 419 4.22 3.49 -4.31
CA ALA A 419 4.02 4.50 -3.27
C ALA A 419 5.36 5.01 -2.71
N VAL A 420 6.29 4.11 -2.39
CA VAL A 420 7.65 4.46 -1.92
C VAL A 420 8.42 5.24 -2.98
N GLU A 421 8.34 4.85 -4.25
CA GLU A 421 9.00 5.57 -5.35
C GLU A 421 8.42 6.98 -5.56
N ALA A 422 7.20 7.23 -5.09
CA ALA A 422 6.58 8.56 -5.03
C ALA A 422 6.78 9.27 -3.68
N ASN A 423 7.70 8.81 -2.83
CA ASN A 423 8.00 9.35 -1.50
C ASN A 423 6.83 9.30 -0.50
N MET A 424 5.87 8.39 -0.68
CA MET A 424 4.76 8.20 0.24
C MET A 424 5.22 7.31 1.40
N ASN A 425 4.94 7.72 2.63
CA ASN A 425 5.29 6.99 3.86
C ASN A 425 4.09 6.36 4.56
N THR A 426 2.88 6.60 4.06
CA THR A 426 1.63 6.16 4.68
C THR A 426 0.61 5.76 3.61
N LEU A 427 -0.05 4.61 3.81
CA LEU A 427 -1.16 4.15 2.98
C LEU A 427 -2.38 3.85 3.86
N ARG A 428 -3.57 4.27 3.42
CA ARG A 428 -4.83 3.91 4.06
C ARG A 428 -5.53 2.82 3.26
N VAL A 429 -5.80 1.69 3.91
CA VAL A 429 -6.63 0.62 3.35
C VAL A 429 -8.08 0.94 3.61
N TRP A 430 -8.79 1.33 2.58
CA TRP A 430 -10.16 1.87 2.62
C TRP A 430 -11.21 0.83 3.04
N GLY A 431 -12.18 1.27 3.86
CA GLY A 431 -13.16 0.41 4.53
C GLY A 431 -14.25 -0.22 3.65
N GLY A 432 -14.39 0.17 2.38
CA GLY A 432 -15.32 -0.47 1.45
C GLY A 432 -14.73 -1.66 0.67
N GLY A 433 -13.45 -1.97 0.91
CA GLY A 433 -12.68 -2.98 0.18
C GLY A 433 -12.46 -4.28 0.95
N ASN A 434 -11.21 -4.72 0.98
CA ASN A 434 -10.74 -5.90 1.72
C ASN A 434 -9.69 -5.47 2.75
N TYR A 435 -9.61 -6.19 3.88
CA TYR A 435 -8.48 -6.05 4.79
C TYR A 435 -7.16 -6.30 4.05
N ALA A 436 -6.11 -5.58 4.45
CA ALA A 436 -4.77 -5.79 3.92
C ALA A 436 -4.39 -7.27 3.98
N SER A 437 -3.83 -7.80 2.89
CA SER A 437 -3.28 -9.15 2.87
C SER A 437 -1.96 -9.23 3.63
N ASP A 438 -1.54 -10.45 4.01
CA ASP A 438 -0.24 -10.64 4.65
C ASP A 438 0.90 -10.18 3.73
N ASN A 439 0.82 -10.44 2.42
CA ASN A 439 1.82 -9.99 1.43
C ASN A 439 1.94 -8.46 1.34
N PHE A 440 0.80 -7.76 1.39
CA PHE A 440 0.77 -6.29 1.39
C PHE A 440 1.42 -5.73 2.67
N MET A 441 1.07 -6.29 3.83
CA MET A 441 1.63 -5.86 5.12
C MET A 441 3.14 -6.16 5.21
N GLU A 442 3.58 -7.35 4.78
CA GLU A 442 5.01 -7.69 4.69
C GLU A 442 5.77 -6.72 3.78
N ALA A 443 5.19 -6.34 2.64
CA ALA A 443 5.78 -5.33 1.77
C ALA A 443 5.90 -3.96 2.45
N CYS A 444 4.88 -3.53 3.19
CA CYS A 444 4.90 -2.29 3.97
C CYS A 444 5.94 -2.34 5.10
N ASP A 445 6.06 -3.47 5.80
CA ASP A 445 7.08 -3.68 6.84
C ASP A 445 8.51 -3.55 6.29
N GLU A 446 8.77 -4.22 5.16
CA GLU A 446 10.10 -4.25 4.52
C GLU A 446 10.47 -2.91 3.89
N MET A 447 9.49 -2.21 3.29
CA MET A 447 9.73 -0.96 2.58
C MET A 447 9.55 0.29 3.45
N GLY A 448 9.13 0.14 4.71
CA GLY A 448 8.99 1.25 5.65
C GLY A 448 7.81 2.18 5.31
N VAL A 449 6.61 1.60 5.15
CA VAL A 449 5.37 2.32 4.90
C VAL A 449 4.37 2.03 5.99
N LEU A 450 3.78 3.06 6.58
CA LEU A 450 2.72 2.90 7.58
C LEU A 450 1.38 2.56 6.93
N VAL A 451 0.57 1.76 7.62
CA VAL A 451 -0.75 1.33 7.17
C VAL A 451 -1.81 1.81 8.17
N TRP A 452 -2.68 2.69 7.72
CA TRP A 452 -3.95 2.99 8.36
C TRP A 452 -4.96 1.96 7.87
N GLN A 453 -5.44 1.09 8.74
CA GLN A 453 -6.38 0.02 8.40
C GLN A 453 -7.79 0.39 8.85
N ASP A 454 -8.70 0.59 7.90
CA ASP A 454 -10.14 0.65 8.22
C ASP A 454 -10.67 -0.76 8.50
N PHE A 455 -11.60 -0.89 9.45
CA PHE A 455 -12.54 -2.00 9.45
C PHE A 455 -13.47 -1.89 8.23
N MET A 456 -13.91 -3.03 7.69
CA MET A 456 -14.63 -3.06 6.41
C MET A 456 -16.08 -2.57 6.53
N PHE A 457 -16.23 -1.26 6.78
CA PHE A 457 -17.48 -0.52 6.84
C PHE A 457 -17.34 0.78 6.07
N ALA A 458 -18.27 1.08 5.15
CA ALA A 458 -18.23 2.30 4.34
C ALA A 458 -19.62 2.78 3.95
N CYS A 459 -19.85 4.09 4.08
CA CYS A 459 -20.99 4.82 3.49
C CYS A 459 -22.36 4.15 3.71
N ALA A 460 -22.62 3.57 4.89
CA ALA A 460 -23.92 2.96 5.23
C ALA A 460 -24.11 2.86 6.74
N MET A 461 -25.37 2.85 7.20
CA MET A 461 -25.75 2.59 8.60
C MET A 461 -26.01 1.09 8.78
N TYR A 462 -25.23 0.44 9.63
CA TYR A 462 -25.22 -1.01 9.82
C TYR A 462 -26.23 -1.47 10.88
N PRO A 463 -26.67 -2.75 10.83
CA PRO A 463 -27.61 -3.31 11.80
C PRO A 463 -27.01 -3.44 13.20
N GLY A 464 -27.85 -3.24 14.25
CA GLY A 464 -27.46 -3.37 15.66
C GLY A 464 -27.95 -4.65 16.32
N HIS A 465 -28.51 -5.64 15.59
CA HIS A 465 -29.00 -6.86 16.24
C HIS A 465 -27.85 -7.78 16.68
N GLU A 466 -28.07 -8.54 17.77
CA GLU A 466 -27.06 -9.33 18.47
C GLU A 466 -26.21 -10.22 17.56
N ALA A 467 -26.83 -10.96 16.63
CA ALA A 467 -26.10 -11.86 15.72
C ALA A 467 -25.14 -11.11 14.75
N PHE A 468 -25.49 -9.87 14.35
CA PHE A 468 -24.60 -9.04 13.53
C PHE A 468 -23.43 -8.54 14.36
N ILE A 469 -23.70 -8.02 15.56
CA ILE A 469 -22.69 -7.52 16.50
C ILE A 469 -21.68 -8.64 16.85
N GLU A 470 -22.18 -9.84 17.19
CA GLU A 470 -21.33 -11.00 17.48
C GLU A 470 -20.44 -11.35 16.26
N SER A 471 -21.02 -11.33 15.06
CA SER A 471 -20.26 -11.60 13.82
C SER A 471 -19.17 -10.54 13.58
N VAL A 472 -19.45 -9.27 13.83
CA VAL A 472 -18.49 -8.15 13.76
C VAL A 472 -17.37 -8.32 14.78
N GLN A 473 -17.68 -8.70 16.01
CA GLN A 473 -16.68 -8.91 17.07
C GLN A 473 -15.71 -10.05 16.71
N HIS A 474 -16.23 -11.15 16.17
CA HIS A 474 -15.39 -12.24 15.67
C HIS A 474 -14.50 -11.81 14.52
N GLU A 475 -15.06 -11.09 13.54
CA GLU A 475 -14.30 -10.51 12.43
C GLU A 475 -13.17 -9.62 12.94
N ALA A 476 -13.46 -8.68 13.83
CA ALA A 476 -12.46 -7.77 14.40
C ALA A 476 -11.36 -8.55 15.12
N THR A 477 -11.72 -9.55 15.93
CA THR A 477 -10.76 -10.41 16.63
C THR A 477 -9.84 -11.13 15.66
N ASP A 478 -10.38 -11.78 14.61
CA ASP A 478 -9.60 -12.49 13.60
C ASP A 478 -8.59 -11.57 12.90
N GLN A 479 -9.02 -10.37 12.51
CA GLN A 479 -8.19 -9.44 11.75
C GLN A 479 -7.15 -8.74 12.63
N ILE A 480 -7.50 -8.36 13.85
CA ILE A 480 -6.55 -7.74 14.80
C ILE A 480 -5.44 -8.72 15.14
N LEU A 481 -5.76 -9.95 15.52
CA LEU A 481 -4.76 -10.97 15.87
C LEU A 481 -3.85 -11.32 14.69
N ARG A 482 -4.37 -11.25 13.46
CA ARG A 482 -3.59 -11.47 12.24
C ARG A 482 -2.60 -10.35 11.97
N LEU A 483 -3.00 -9.08 12.15
CA LEU A 483 -2.24 -7.92 11.68
C LEU A 483 -1.40 -7.22 12.75
N ARG A 484 -1.69 -7.35 14.03
CA ARG A 484 -1.08 -6.58 15.13
C ARG A 484 0.43 -6.71 15.29
N HIS A 485 1.05 -7.77 14.72
CA HIS A 485 2.50 -7.99 14.84
C HIS A 485 3.31 -7.21 13.78
N HIS A 486 2.65 -6.63 12.76
CA HIS A 486 3.30 -5.85 11.72
C HIS A 486 3.71 -4.45 12.23
N PRO A 487 4.99 -4.08 12.16
CA PRO A 487 5.42 -2.73 12.57
C PRO A 487 4.84 -1.62 11.68
N SER A 488 4.42 -1.93 10.47
CA SER A 488 3.75 -1.00 9.57
C SER A 488 2.33 -0.64 10.01
N LEU A 489 1.62 -1.48 10.77
CA LEU A 489 0.27 -1.17 11.24
C LEU A 489 0.29 0.08 12.13
N ALA A 490 -0.36 1.16 11.67
CA ALA A 490 -0.35 2.44 12.34
C ALA A 490 -1.54 2.66 13.24
N MET A 491 -2.73 2.35 12.77
CA MET A 491 -3.97 2.52 13.50
C MET A 491 -5.11 1.69 12.89
N TRP A 492 -6.15 1.50 13.69
CA TRP A 492 -7.43 0.97 13.27
C TRP A 492 -8.45 2.10 13.14
N CYS A 493 -9.24 2.10 12.08
CA CYS A 493 -10.35 3.03 11.91
C CYS A 493 -11.68 2.27 11.80
N GLY A 494 -12.69 2.74 12.51
CA GLY A 494 -13.98 2.06 12.60
C GLY A 494 -14.72 1.98 11.28
N ASN A 495 -14.77 3.08 10.53
CA ASN A 495 -15.50 3.14 9.25
C ASN A 495 -15.06 4.28 8.36
N ASN A 496 -15.47 4.18 7.08
CA ASN A 496 -15.38 5.23 6.09
C ASN A 496 -16.71 5.97 5.96
N GLU A 497 -16.75 7.27 6.29
CA GLU A 497 -17.82 8.23 6.02
C GLU A 497 -19.21 7.92 6.62
N VAL A 498 -19.32 6.96 7.54
CA VAL A 498 -20.63 6.63 8.12
C VAL A 498 -21.15 7.79 8.98
N SER A 499 -20.29 8.40 9.80
CA SER A 499 -20.65 9.57 10.61
C SER A 499 -21.05 10.76 9.73
N GLU A 500 -20.25 11.08 8.70
CA GLU A 500 -20.55 12.18 7.78
C GLU A 500 -21.86 11.95 7.02
N GLY A 501 -22.07 10.72 6.51
CA GLY A 501 -23.28 10.38 5.77
C GLY A 501 -24.53 10.47 6.62
N TRP A 502 -24.45 9.99 7.86
CA TRP A 502 -25.55 10.09 8.81
C TRP A 502 -25.94 11.53 9.12
N GLU A 503 -24.97 12.38 9.39
CA GLU A 503 -25.21 13.75 9.80
C GLU A 503 -25.54 14.70 8.64
N ARG A 504 -25.08 14.43 7.42
CA ARG A 504 -25.01 15.45 6.37
C ARG A 504 -25.52 15.05 5.00
N TRP A 505 -25.73 13.75 4.71
CA TRP A 505 -26.14 13.32 3.37
C TRP A 505 -27.65 13.06 3.28
N GLY A 506 -28.43 13.46 4.27
CA GLY A 506 -29.87 13.30 4.28
C GLY A 506 -30.35 11.87 4.56
N TRP A 507 -29.49 11.00 5.11
CA TRP A 507 -29.89 9.61 5.43
C TRP A 507 -30.97 9.50 6.49
N GLN A 508 -31.19 10.57 7.25
CA GLN A 508 -32.28 10.66 8.24
C GLN A 508 -33.61 11.09 7.62
N ASP A 509 -33.61 11.56 6.36
CA ASP A 509 -34.82 12.09 5.70
C ASP A 509 -35.88 11.01 5.55
N GLY A 510 -37.03 11.24 6.16
CA GLY A 510 -38.21 10.35 6.14
C GLY A 510 -38.17 9.20 7.12
N LEU A 511 -37.13 9.09 7.97
CA LEU A 511 -37.13 8.15 9.09
C LEU A 511 -37.94 8.69 10.27
N SER A 512 -38.53 7.80 11.04
CA SER A 512 -39.15 8.12 12.35
C SER A 512 -38.07 8.32 13.41
N GLU A 513 -38.41 9.00 14.52
CA GLU A 513 -37.50 9.17 15.68
C GLU A 513 -37.04 7.82 16.28
N GLU A 514 -37.90 6.79 16.19
CA GLU A 514 -37.56 5.44 16.65
C GLU A 514 -36.51 4.79 15.75
N GLU A 515 -36.64 4.90 14.41
CA GLU A 515 -35.66 4.38 13.43
C GLU A 515 -34.33 5.14 13.51
N ILE A 516 -34.35 6.47 13.72
CA ILE A 516 -33.15 7.27 13.96
C ILE A 516 -32.42 6.75 15.20
N THR A 517 -33.15 6.65 16.33
CA THR A 517 -32.56 6.17 17.60
C THR A 517 -32.01 4.74 17.49
N GLU A 518 -32.68 3.84 16.76
CA GLU A 518 -32.20 2.47 16.53
C GLU A 518 -30.86 2.47 15.77
N LYS A 519 -30.77 3.27 14.72
CA LYS A 519 -29.54 3.38 13.91
C LYS A 519 -28.39 4.03 14.67
N GLU A 520 -28.65 5.07 15.46
CA GLU A 520 -27.66 5.71 16.31
C GLU A 520 -27.14 4.75 17.40
N ASN A 521 -28.01 3.99 18.02
CA ASN A 521 -27.63 2.97 19.01
C ASN A 521 -26.76 1.88 18.33
N ALA A 522 -27.11 1.46 17.12
CA ALA A 522 -26.32 0.49 16.37
C ALA A 522 -24.93 1.04 16.01
N TYR A 523 -24.86 2.32 15.57
CA TYR A 523 -23.60 3.00 15.30
C TYR A 523 -22.70 3.05 16.55
N SER A 524 -23.24 3.52 17.67
CA SER A 524 -22.49 3.62 18.93
C SER A 524 -22.04 2.24 19.41
N GLU A 525 -22.89 1.21 19.32
CA GLU A 525 -22.52 -0.15 19.73
C GLU A 525 -21.37 -0.70 18.89
N ILE A 526 -21.38 -0.53 17.56
CA ILE A 526 -20.33 -1.06 16.69
C ILE A 526 -19.04 -0.23 16.82
N PHE A 527 -19.12 1.09 16.58
CA PHE A 527 -17.94 1.93 16.34
C PHE A 527 -17.38 2.60 17.59
N GLU A 528 -18.19 2.75 18.66
CA GLU A 528 -17.76 3.40 19.91
C GLU A 528 -17.62 2.40 21.07
N ASN A 529 -18.16 1.18 20.94
CA ASN A 529 -18.10 0.16 22.00
C ASN A 529 -17.36 -1.11 21.53
N ILE A 530 -17.91 -1.89 20.60
CA ILE A 530 -17.39 -3.23 20.25
C ILE A 530 -16.01 -3.14 19.60
N LEU A 531 -15.84 -2.35 18.53
CA LEU A 531 -14.56 -2.27 17.83
C LEU A 531 -13.43 -1.70 18.71
N PRO A 532 -13.58 -0.55 19.38
CA PRO A 532 -12.51 -0.04 20.25
C PRO A 532 -12.21 -0.95 21.43
N SER A 533 -13.21 -1.61 22.02
CA SER A 533 -12.99 -2.58 23.09
C SER A 533 -12.21 -3.79 22.61
N THR A 534 -12.50 -4.29 21.40
CA THR A 534 -11.78 -5.43 20.80
C THR A 534 -10.35 -5.04 20.45
N VAL A 535 -10.12 -3.84 19.88
CA VAL A 535 -8.76 -3.33 19.64
C VAL A 535 -8.00 -3.25 20.96
N SER A 536 -8.55 -2.57 21.97
CA SER A 536 -7.89 -2.41 23.29
C SER A 536 -7.58 -3.73 23.99
N LEU A 537 -8.34 -4.80 23.72
CA LEU A 537 -8.10 -6.12 24.29
C LEU A 537 -6.88 -6.81 23.67
N TYR A 538 -6.65 -6.62 22.38
CA TYR A 538 -5.68 -7.41 21.62
C TYR A 538 -4.51 -6.61 21.04
N ASP A 539 -4.62 -5.28 20.91
CA ASP A 539 -3.61 -4.43 20.26
C ASP A 539 -3.41 -3.12 21.01
N ASP A 540 -2.22 -2.54 20.90
CA ASP A 540 -1.89 -1.22 21.45
C ASP A 540 -1.96 -0.11 20.37
N ALA A 541 -2.29 -0.44 19.12
CA ALA A 541 -2.46 0.53 18.05
C ALA A 541 -3.63 1.47 18.33
N PRO A 542 -3.53 2.77 18.00
CA PRO A 542 -4.65 3.71 18.15
C PRO A 542 -5.90 3.25 17.41
N TYR A 543 -7.07 3.56 17.98
CA TYR A 543 -8.37 3.38 17.33
C TYR A 543 -8.99 4.75 17.01
N TRP A 544 -9.55 4.91 15.79
CA TRP A 544 -10.27 6.09 15.34
C TRP A 544 -11.69 5.70 14.90
N PRO A 545 -12.76 6.31 15.44
CA PRO A 545 -14.12 5.76 15.25
C PRO A 545 -14.66 5.89 13.84
N SER A 546 -14.37 6.99 13.14
CA SER A 546 -14.85 7.26 11.77
C SER A 546 -13.86 8.15 11.02
N SER A 547 -13.63 7.91 9.74
CA SER A 547 -12.89 8.79 8.85
C SER A 547 -13.86 9.33 7.77
N PRO A 548 -14.17 10.65 7.73
CA PRO A 548 -13.74 11.63 8.72
C PRO A 548 -14.55 11.51 10.04
N LEU A 549 -13.97 12.07 11.12
CA LEU A 549 -14.69 12.20 12.36
C LEU A 549 -15.81 13.26 12.26
N LEU A 550 -15.49 14.41 11.66
CA LEU A 550 -16.40 15.52 11.43
C LEU A 550 -16.50 15.79 9.92
N GLY A 551 -17.71 15.68 9.36
CA GLY A 551 -17.93 15.91 7.94
C GLY A 551 -17.89 17.37 7.51
N ARG A 552 -17.79 17.60 6.19
CA ARG A 552 -17.90 18.93 5.58
C ARG A 552 -19.19 19.63 5.99
N GLY A 553 -19.09 20.88 6.38
CA GLY A 553 -20.21 21.67 6.91
C GLY A 553 -20.23 21.76 8.44
N ASP A 554 -19.49 20.90 9.14
CA ASP A 554 -19.19 21.11 10.54
C ASP A 554 -18.25 22.30 10.70
N PRO A 555 -18.49 23.26 11.63
CA PRO A 555 -17.59 24.39 11.85
C PRO A 555 -16.16 23.99 12.21
N ASP A 556 -15.99 22.87 12.87
CA ASP A 556 -14.71 22.36 13.37
C ASP A 556 -14.04 21.31 12.45
N PHE A 557 -14.62 20.98 11.28
CA PHE A 557 -14.11 19.90 10.43
C PHE A 557 -12.63 20.07 10.03
N LYS A 558 -12.10 21.31 10.00
CA LYS A 558 -10.68 21.57 9.74
C LYS A 558 -9.81 21.54 11.00
N ASN A 559 -10.42 21.74 12.17
CA ASN A 559 -9.70 22.00 13.40
C ASN A 559 -9.53 20.77 14.28
N ARG A 560 -10.25 19.68 13.98
CA ARG A 560 -10.31 18.46 14.80
C ARG A 560 -10.34 17.22 13.94
N GLY A 561 -9.48 16.26 14.24
CA GLY A 561 -9.44 14.97 13.56
C GLY A 561 -8.96 15.07 12.12
N ASP A 562 -9.41 14.10 11.33
CA ASP A 562 -9.16 14.02 9.89
C ASP A 562 -10.34 14.59 9.09
N ALA A 563 -10.10 14.87 7.81
CA ALA A 563 -11.08 15.47 6.93
C ALA A 563 -11.07 14.83 5.53
N HIS A 564 -12.27 14.61 4.98
CA HIS A 564 -12.51 14.33 3.58
C HIS A 564 -12.95 15.62 2.88
N ASP A 565 -12.09 16.26 2.09
CA ASP A 565 -12.44 17.49 1.40
C ASP A 565 -12.76 17.26 -0.08
N TRP A 566 -14.01 16.95 -0.36
CA TRP A 566 -14.54 16.74 -1.69
C TRP A 566 -15.08 18.00 -2.38
N GLY A 567 -14.83 19.20 -1.81
CA GLY A 567 -15.35 20.46 -2.33
C GLY A 567 -14.91 20.76 -3.76
N ILE A 568 -13.68 20.39 -4.14
CA ILE A 568 -13.19 20.56 -5.51
C ILE A 568 -13.88 19.61 -6.52
N TRP A 569 -14.44 18.50 -6.08
CA TRP A 569 -15.11 17.55 -6.95
C TRP A 569 -16.63 17.73 -6.93
N HIS A 570 -17.22 17.79 -5.74
CA HIS A 570 -18.69 17.83 -5.63
C HIS A 570 -19.29 19.24 -5.68
N ASP A 571 -18.57 20.24 -5.14
CA ASP A 571 -19.10 21.59 -4.92
C ASP A 571 -18.56 22.62 -5.90
N GLY A 572 -17.66 22.22 -6.83
CA GLY A 572 -17.12 23.09 -7.87
C GLY A 572 -16.16 24.16 -7.34
N TYR A 573 -15.54 23.97 -6.17
CA TYR A 573 -14.53 24.88 -5.65
C TYR A 573 -13.26 24.84 -6.50
N SER A 574 -12.62 26.00 -6.72
CA SER A 574 -11.34 26.03 -7.42
C SER A 574 -10.24 25.28 -6.65
N PHE A 575 -9.22 24.77 -7.34
CA PHE A 575 -8.08 24.13 -6.67
C PHE A 575 -7.37 25.07 -5.69
N ASP A 576 -7.36 26.39 -5.96
CA ASP A 576 -6.80 27.39 -5.04
C ASP A 576 -7.48 27.40 -3.67
N SER A 577 -8.73 26.95 -3.58
CA SER A 577 -9.47 26.86 -2.31
C SER A 577 -8.82 25.88 -1.34
N LEU A 578 -8.07 24.89 -1.81
CA LEU A 578 -7.36 23.90 -0.97
C LEU A 578 -6.36 24.61 -0.03
N TRP A 579 -5.75 25.74 -0.44
CA TRP A 579 -4.86 26.50 0.42
C TRP A 579 -5.55 27.14 1.64
N ALA A 580 -6.81 27.53 1.50
CA ALA A 580 -7.62 28.10 2.56
C ALA A 580 -8.34 27.05 3.43
N ARG A 581 -8.37 25.80 2.97
CA ARG A 581 -9.15 24.73 3.55
C ARG A 581 -8.31 23.62 4.17
N VAL A 582 -7.01 23.82 4.34
CA VAL A 582 -6.09 22.84 4.94
C VAL A 582 -6.59 22.42 6.32
N PRO A 583 -6.88 21.13 6.57
CA PRO A 583 -7.32 20.62 7.87
C PRO A 583 -6.15 20.14 8.74
N ARG A 584 -6.47 19.59 9.93
CA ARG A 584 -5.47 18.92 10.78
C ARG A 584 -4.84 17.71 10.11
N PHE A 585 -5.63 16.98 9.34
CA PHE A 585 -5.20 15.85 8.53
C PHE A 585 -6.16 15.70 7.34
N MET A 586 -5.65 15.70 6.13
CA MET A 586 -6.43 15.51 4.91
C MET A 586 -6.42 14.02 4.54
N SER A 587 -7.39 13.25 5.00
CA SER A 587 -7.45 11.79 4.78
C SER A 587 -8.03 11.39 3.43
N GLU A 588 -8.89 12.25 2.83
CA GLU A 588 -9.33 12.10 1.44
C GLU A 588 -9.54 13.44 0.73
N PHE A 589 -9.07 13.53 -0.49
CA PHE A 589 -9.42 14.50 -1.51
C PHE A 589 -8.89 14.01 -2.86
N GLY A 590 -9.56 14.35 -3.95
CA GLY A 590 -9.17 13.85 -5.25
C GLY A 590 -9.88 14.54 -6.41
N PHE A 591 -9.41 14.25 -7.63
CA PHE A 591 -9.99 14.70 -8.88
C PHE A 591 -9.79 13.62 -9.93
N GLN A 592 -10.77 13.37 -10.83
CA GLN A 592 -10.66 12.33 -11.85
C GLN A 592 -9.78 12.73 -13.03
N SER A 593 -9.19 11.72 -13.65
CA SER A 593 -8.59 11.81 -14.98
C SER A 593 -8.73 10.50 -15.74
N PHE A 594 -8.50 10.55 -17.03
CA PHE A 594 -8.58 9.39 -17.90
C PHE A 594 -7.20 8.76 -18.08
N PRO A 595 -7.07 7.41 -18.06
CA PRO A 595 -5.82 6.73 -18.35
C PRO A 595 -5.41 6.90 -19.82
N GLU A 596 -4.15 6.55 -20.10
CA GLU A 596 -3.61 6.61 -21.46
C GLU A 596 -4.32 5.62 -22.41
N ARG A 597 -4.24 5.90 -23.69
CA ARG A 597 -4.78 5.05 -24.77
C ARG A 597 -4.40 3.58 -24.63
N SER A 598 -3.15 3.29 -24.24
CA SER A 598 -2.66 1.91 -24.12
C SER A 598 -3.40 1.09 -23.06
N THR A 599 -3.95 1.73 -22.05
CA THR A 599 -4.80 1.10 -21.02
C THR A 599 -6.18 0.79 -21.61
N TRP A 600 -6.79 1.73 -22.34
CA TRP A 600 -8.07 1.52 -22.99
C TRP A 600 -8.05 0.45 -24.09
N GLU A 601 -6.94 0.34 -24.83
CA GLU A 601 -6.76 -0.68 -25.87
C GLU A 601 -6.83 -2.12 -25.34
N THR A 602 -6.82 -2.30 -24.02
CA THR A 602 -7.00 -3.61 -23.38
C THR A 602 -8.47 -3.98 -23.22
N VAL A 603 -9.37 -2.99 -23.18
CA VAL A 603 -10.80 -3.20 -22.84
C VAL A 603 -11.76 -2.62 -23.87
N VAL A 604 -11.36 -1.69 -24.73
CA VAL A 604 -12.14 -1.15 -25.83
C VAL A 604 -11.88 -1.95 -27.09
N LEU A 605 -12.91 -2.45 -27.73
CA LEU A 605 -12.83 -3.28 -28.93
C LEU A 605 -12.84 -2.47 -30.23
N SER A 606 -13.31 -1.23 -30.17
CA SER A 606 -13.36 -0.31 -31.32
C SER A 606 -11.97 0.09 -31.79
N ASP A 607 -11.74 0.12 -33.10
CA ASP A 607 -10.47 0.61 -33.69
C ASP A 607 -10.28 2.12 -33.48
N THR A 608 -11.38 2.86 -33.29
CA THR A 608 -11.39 4.30 -33.02
C THR A 608 -11.80 4.54 -31.58
N LEU A 609 -10.86 5.04 -30.78
CA LEU A 609 -11.12 5.43 -29.41
C LEU A 609 -11.75 6.84 -29.40
N ASP A 610 -13.00 6.92 -28.94
CA ASP A 610 -13.73 8.17 -28.77
C ASP A 610 -14.19 8.27 -27.30
N ARG A 611 -14.00 9.44 -26.68
CA ARG A 611 -14.38 9.68 -25.29
C ARG A 611 -15.88 9.49 -25.04
N LEU A 612 -16.73 9.66 -26.07
CA LEU A 612 -18.17 9.52 -25.98
C LEU A 612 -18.69 8.17 -26.52
N SER A 613 -17.78 7.23 -26.84
CA SER A 613 -18.21 5.86 -27.17
C SER A 613 -18.86 5.18 -25.97
N SER A 614 -19.81 4.28 -26.23
CA SER A 614 -20.48 3.52 -25.16
C SER A 614 -19.52 2.73 -24.28
N GLU A 615 -18.43 2.25 -24.88
CA GLU A 615 -17.38 1.51 -24.18
C GLU A 615 -16.63 2.39 -23.18
N VAL A 616 -16.22 3.62 -23.57
CA VAL A 616 -15.55 4.58 -22.67
C VAL A 616 -16.50 5.09 -21.59
N ILE A 617 -17.77 5.37 -21.96
CA ILE A 617 -18.80 5.81 -21.00
C ILE A 617 -19.08 4.72 -19.96
N ALA A 618 -19.10 3.43 -20.33
CA ALA A 618 -19.33 2.33 -19.40
C ALA A 618 -18.21 2.20 -18.36
N HIS A 619 -17.00 2.68 -18.67
CA HIS A 619 -15.82 2.71 -17.79
C HIS A 619 -15.63 4.06 -17.07
N GLU A 620 -16.59 4.99 -17.16
CA GLU A 620 -16.70 6.17 -16.32
C GLU A 620 -17.92 5.98 -15.42
N LYS A 621 -17.70 5.67 -14.15
CA LYS A 621 -18.75 5.26 -13.21
C LYS A 621 -19.44 6.43 -12.50
N HIS A 622 -18.81 7.61 -12.48
CA HIS A 622 -19.39 8.78 -11.83
C HIS A 622 -20.26 9.57 -12.81
N SER A 623 -21.54 9.65 -12.53
CA SER A 623 -22.57 10.20 -13.45
C SER A 623 -22.33 11.64 -13.96
N ARG A 624 -21.45 12.41 -13.30
CA ARG A 624 -21.12 13.80 -13.65
C ARG A 624 -19.65 13.97 -14.05
N GLY A 625 -18.84 12.89 -14.13
CA GLY A 625 -17.40 12.98 -14.31
C GLY A 625 -16.97 13.83 -15.50
N PHE A 626 -17.49 13.56 -16.68
CA PHE A 626 -17.20 14.35 -17.89
C PHE A 626 -17.54 15.84 -17.72
N ALA A 627 -18.72 16.15 -17.18
CA ALA A 627 -19.18 17.53 -17.05
C ALA A 627 -18.32 18.34 -16.04
N ILE A 628 -17.91 17.70 -14.95
CA ILE A 628 -17.03 18.31 -13.96
C ILE A 628 -15.67 18.60 -14.61
N ILE A 629 -15.05 17.61 -15.22
CA ILE A 629 -13.75 17.74 -15.88
C ILE A 629 -13.78 18.83 -16.95
N ASP A 630 -14.77 18.81 -17.85
CA ASP A 630 -14.91 19.80 -18.93
C ASP A 630 -15.03 21.22 -18.37
N THR A 631 -15.77 21.42 -17.26
CA THR A 631 -15.90 22.73 -16.60
C THR A 631 -14.56 23.27 -16.10
N TYR A 632 -13.75 22.42 -15.44
CA TYR A 632 -12.43 22.83 -14.94
C TYR A 632 -11.43 23.06 -16.06
N LEU A 633 -11.50 22.27 -17.14
CA LEU A 633 -10.68 22.46 -18.34
C LEU A 633 -10.99 23.81 -19.01
N GLU A 634 -12.25 24.14 -19.22
CA GLU A 634 -12.67 25.42 -19.81
C GLU A 634 -12.16 26.62 -19.00
N ASN A 635 -12.22 26.53 -17.67
CA ASN A 635 -11.74 27.58 -16.78
C ASN A 635 -10.24 27.83 -16.90
N SER A 636 -9.41 26.82 -17.10
CA SER A 636 -7.95 26.91 -16.96
C SER A 636 -7.17 26.66 -18.25
N TYR A 637 -7.63 25.78 -19.13
CA TYR A 637 -6.90 25.30 -20.32
C TYR A 637 -7.59 25.66 -21.64
N GLY A 638 -8.92 25.82 -21.65
CA GLY A 638 -9.75 26.09 -22.81
C GLY A 638 -10.82 25.03 -23.02
N ASP A 639 -11.62 25.17 -24.09
CA ASP A 639 -12.69 24.24 -24.42
C ASP A 639 -12.15 22.97 -25.13
N PHE A 640 -12.30 21.83 -24.49
CA PHE A 640 -11.93 20.50 -24.96
C PHE A 640 -13.17 19.60 -25.18
N SER A 641 -14.36 20.16 -25.14
CA SER A 641 -15.61 19.39 -25.28
C SER A 641 -15.80 18.77 -26.66
N ALA A 642 -15.20 19.34 -27.70
CA ALA A 642 -15.29 18.86 -29.07
C ALA A 642 -14.02 19.13 -29.89
N GLY A 643 -13.81 18.33 -30.94
CA GLY A 643 -12.78 18.58 -31.94
C GLY A 643 -11.35 18.21 -31.55
N VAL A 644 -11.18 17.49 -30.46
CA VAL A 644 -9.89 16.95 -29.97
C VAL A 644 -9.87 15.43 -30.04
N SER A 645 -8.69 14.83 -30.22
CA SER A 645 -8.53 13.39 -30.14
C SER A 645 -8.67 12.89 -28.69
N TYR A 646 -8.92 11.59 -28.54
CA TYR A 646 -8.94 10.98 -27.19
C TYR A 646 -7.62 11.22 -26.45
N GLU A 647 -6.50 11.08 -27.13
CA GLU A 647 -5.15 11.24 -26.56
C GLU A 647 -4.93 12.66 -26.03
N GLU A 648 -5.34 13.68 -26.79
CA GLU A 648 -5.22 15.07 -26.37
C GLU A 648 -6.11 15.35 -25.14
N TRP A 649 -7.34 14.83 -25.17
CA TRP A 649 -8.27 15.01 -24.06
C TRP A 649 -7.81 14.26 -22.81
N ALA A 650 -7.42 12.99 -22.90
CA ALA A 650 -6.90 12.23 -21.78
C ALA A 650 -5.64 12.87 -21.17
N TYR A 651 -4.73 13.37 -22.03
CA TYR A 651 -3.55 14.10 -21.60
C TYR A 651 -3.91 15.32 -20.76
N VAL A 652 -4.78 16.20 -21.26
CA VAL A 652 -5.11 17.44 -20.55
C VAL A 652 -5.87 17.18 -19.24
N THR A 653 -6.69 16.10 -19.17
CA THR A 653 -7.34 15.70 -17.92
C THR A 653 -6.31 15.25 -16.88
N GLN A 654 -5.25 14.54 -17.28
CA GLN A 654 -4.17 14.16 -16.39
C GLN A 654 -3.32 15.36 -15.93
N VAL A 655 -3.08 16.35 -16.80
CA VAL A 655 -2.40 17.59 -16.42
C VAL A 655 -3.23 18.35 -15.38
N LEU A 656 -4.54 18.48 -15.61
CA LEU A 656 -5.47 19.14 -14.69
C LEU A 656 -5.49 18.45 -13.32
N GLN A 657 -5.68 17.13 -13.29
CA GLN A 657 -5.64 16.34 -12.06
C GLN A 657 -4.29 16.51 -11.33
N ALA A 658 -3.17 16.35 -12.06
CA ALA A 658 -1.83 16.38 -11.50
C ALA A 658 -1.52 17.71 -10.83
N LYS A 659 -1.82 18.84 -11.49
CA LYS A 659 -1.57 20.18 -10.94
C LYS A 659 -2.47 20.48 -9.75
N GLY A 660 -3.79 20.24 -9.89
CA GLY A 660 -4.75 20.57 -8.84
C GLY A 660 -4.53 19.76 -7.56
N ILE A 661 -4.36 18.45 -7.66
CA ILE A 661 -4.22 17.58 -6.49
C ILE A 661 -2.84 17.73 -5.83
N SER A 662 -1.77 17.83 -6.62
CA SER A 662 -0.44 18.04 -6.03
C SER A 662 -0.31 19.39 -5.32
N ASP A 663 -1.06 20.43 -5.73
CA ASP A 663 -1.12 21.70 -5.01
C ASP A 663 -1.82 21.57 -3.66
N GLY A 664 -2.84 20.74 -3.53
CA GLY A 664 -3.44 20.38 -2.24
C GLY A 664 -2.42 19.74 -1.28
N VAL A 665 -1.61 18.78 -1.78
CA VAL A 665 -0.52 18.17 -1.01
C VAL A 665 0.53 19.22 -0.59
N ARG A 666 0.91 20.12 -1.51
CA ARG A 666 1.86 21.20 -1.21
C ARG A 666 1.31 22.16 -0.15
N ALA A 667 0.01 22.48 -0.24
CA ALA A 667 -0.68 23.30 0.76
C ALA A 667 -0.63 22.65 2.14
N ALA A 668 -0.93 21.35 2.24
CA ALA A 668 -0.85 20.60 3.50
C ALA A 668 0.58 20.59 4.06
N ARG A 669 1.58 20.25 3.24
CA ARG A 669 2.99 20.18 3.66
C ARG A 669 3.57 21.53 4.10
N LEU A 670 3.21 22.61 3.40
CA LEU A 670 3.66 23.97 3.76
C LEU A 670 2.87 24.59 4.93
N ASN A 671 1.87 23.86 5.45
CA ASN A 671 1.17 24.13 6.69
C ASN A 671 1.38 23.03 7.74
N GLN A 672 2.48 22.28 7.67
CA GLN A 672 2.69 21.11 8.55
C GLN A 672 2.82 21.44 10.05
N ASP A 673 2.97 22.71 10.43
CA ASP A 673 2.83 23.15 11.82
C ASP A 673 1.37 23.05 12.34
N PHE A 674 0.41 22.87 11.42
CA PHE A 674 -1.00 22.71 11.70
C PHE A 674 -1.55 21.38 11.15
N CYS A 675 -1.21 21.05 9.89
CA CYS A 675 -1.65 19.88 9.16
C CYS A 675 -0.58 18.80 9.23
N SER A 676 -0.90 17.64 9.80
CA SER A 676 0.08 16.58 10.03
C SER A 676 0.09 15.48 8.97
N GLY A 677 -0.78 15.57 7.96
CA GLY A 677 -0.79 14.56 6.88
C GLY A 677 -1.76 14.85 5.75
N SER A 678 -1.51 14.16 4.64
CA SER A 678 -2.34 14.24 3.44
C SER A 678 -2.32 12.91 2.68
N LEU A 679 -3.49 12.29 2.53
CA LEU A 679 -3.70 11.05 1.78
C LEU A 679 -4.62 11.35 0.60
N VAL A 680 -4.09 11.15 -0.61
CA VAL A 680 -4.85 11.40 -1.85
C VAL A 680 -5.84 10.25 -2.10
N TRP A 681 -7.05 10.57 -2.49
CA TRP A 681 -7.97 9.62 -3.08
C TRP A 681 -7.77 9.62 -4.60
N GLN A 682 -7.26 8.54 -5.22
CA GLN A 682 -6.79 7.26 -4.67
C GLN A 682 -5.45 6.86 -5.31
N LEU A 683 -4.78 5.82 -4.77
CA LEU A 683 -3.51 5.37 -5.32
C LEU A 683 -3.69 4.60 -6.64
N ASN A 684 -4.54 3.57 -6.65
CA ASN A 684 -4.64 2.56 -7.70
C ASN A 684 -6.08 2.32 -8.14
N ASP A 685 -6.26 1.60 -9.26
CA ASP A 685 -7.52 1.12 -9.79
C ASP A 685 -7.63 -0.41 -9.68
N CYS A 686 -8.87 -0.93 -9.64
CA CYS A 686 -9.17 -2.37 -9.65
C CYS A 686 -9.48 -2.92 -11.06
N TRP A 687 -9.61 -2.07 -12.06
CA TRP A 687 -9.87 -2.37 -13.46
C TRP A 687 -9.60 -1.12 -14.31
N PRO A 688 -9.48 -1.22 -15.66
CA PRO A 688 -9.31 -0.05 -16.53
C PRO A 688 -10.53 0.88 -16.48
N VAL A 689 -10.37 2.07 -15.88
CA VAL A 689 -11.48 3.00 -15.58
C VAL A 689 -11.00 4.45 -15.59
N ALA A 690 -11.90 5.40 -15.83
CA ALA A 690 -11.69 6.80 -15.48
C ALA A 690 -11.92 6.99 -13.98
N SER A 691 -10.91 7.49 -13.26
CA SER A 691 -10.96 7.54 -11.80
C SER A 691 -10.05 8.62 -11.22
N TRP A 692 -10.05 8.72 -9.90
CA TRP A 692 -9.17 9.59 -9.12
C TRP A 692 -7.76 9.02 -8.93
N SER A 693 -7.49 7.81 -9.42
CA SER A 693 -6.22 7.10 -9.20
C SER A 693 -5.01 7.89 -9.72
N SER A 694 -3.87 7.70 -9.06
CA SER A 694 -2.58 8.17 -9.55
C SER A 694 -1.84 7.10 -10.37
N ILE A 695 -2.21 5.83 -10.19
CA ILE A 695 -1.70 4.65 -10.91
C ILE A 695 -2.90 3.95 -11.54
N ASP A 696 -2.85 3.67 -12.84
CA ASP A 696 -3.94 2.96 -13.51
C ASP A 696 -3.92 1.44 -13.20
N ALA A 697 -4.96 0.74 -13.64
CA ALA A 697 -5.13 -0.70 -13.41
C ALA A 697 -3.98 -1.59 -13.92
N HIS A 698 -3.12 -1.10 -14.79
CA HIS A 698 -1.94 -1.82 -15.29
C HIS A 698 -0.63 -1.39 -14.61
N GLY A 699 -0.72 -0.63 -13.52
CA GLY A 699 0.44 -0.15 -12.76
C GLY A 699 1.18 1.00 -13.47
N LYS A 700 0.58 1.64 -14.49
CA LYS A 700 1.17 2.80 -15.15
C LYS A 700 0.93 4.06 -14.33
N TRP A 701 1.97 4.85 -14.20
CA TRP A 701 1.89 6.13 -13.52
C TRP A 701 1.18 7.16 -14.40
N LYS A 702 0.07 7.70 -13.91
CA LYS A 702 -0.54 8.91 -14.46
C LYS A 702 0.31 10.13 -14.10
N LEU A 703 0.12 11.26 -14.77
CA LEU A 703 0.89 12.49 -14.44
C LEU A 703 0.76 12.91 -12.98
N LEU A 704 -0.37 12.60 -12.34
CA LEU A 704 -0.56 12.84 -10.90
C LEU A 704 0.52 12.14 -10.07
N HIS A 705 0.86 10.88 -10.36
CA HIS A 705 1.84 10.13 -9.57
C HIS A 705 3.24 10.76 -9.62
N HIS A 706 3.63 11.29 -10.81
CA HIS A 706 4.88 12.04 -10.98
C HIS A 706 4.89 13.37 -10.23
N GLU A 707 3.75 14.08 -10.18
CA GLU A 707 3.64 15.32 -9.40
C GLU A 707 3.58 15.05 -7.89
N LEU A 708 2.93 13.96 -7.44
CA LEU A 708 2.94 13.53 -6.05
C LEU A 708 4.36 13.17 -5.58
N LYS A 709 5.17 12.52 -6.43
CA LYS A 709 6.59 12.29 -6.14
C LYS A 709 7.35 13.57 -5.83
N LYS A 710 7.04 14.66 -6.54
CA LYS A 710 7.63 15.99 -6.28
C LYS A 710 7.05 16.64 -5.03
N ALA A 711 5.74 16.54 -4.82
CA ALA A 711 5.04 17.11 -3.68
C ALA A 711 5.40 16.45 -2.34
N PHE A 712 5.66 15.14 -2.33
CA PHE A 712 6.14 14.38 -1.18
C PHE A 712 7.67 14.27 -1.09
N ALA A 713 8.42 14.96 -1.95
CA ALA A 713 9.88 14.92 -1.89
C ALA A 713 10.42 15.31 -0.49
N PRO A 714 11.54 14.74 -0.02
CA PRO A 714 12.08 15.04 1.31
C PRO A 714 12.32 16.51 1.58
N THR A 715 12.65 17.29 0.54
CA THR A 715 12.68 18.77 0.58
C THR A 715 11.75 19.28 -0.50
N LEU A 716 10.75 20.07 -0.10
CA LEU A 716 9.79 20.71 -0.99
C LEU A 716 10.05 22.20 -1.06
N LEU A 717 10.23 22.72 -2.27
CA LEU A 717 10.24 24.13 -2.61
C LEU A 717 9.00 24.44 -3.45
N TYR A 718 8.32 25.55 -3.14
CA TYR A 718 7.12 26.00 -3.82
C TYR A 718 7.09 27.52 -3.95
N GLY A 719 6.41 28.03 -4.96
CA GLY A 719 6.21 29.46 -5.13
C GLY A 719 4.83 29.76 -5.69
N LYS A 720 4.29 30.90 -5.29
CA LYS A 720 3.05 31.46 -5.85
C LYS A 720 3.10 32.98 -5.91
N TRP A 721 2.40 33.56 -6.88
CA TRP A 721 2.20 34.97 -6.94
C TRP A 721 1.04 35.40 -6.03
N ASN A 722 1.29 36.44 -5.22
CA ASN A 722 0.27 37.12 -4.42
C ASN A 722 -0.06 38.46 -5.06
N HIS A 723 -1.32 38.63 -5.46
CA HIS A 723 -1.82 39.84 -6.11
C HIS A 723 -2.56 40.79 -5.15
N LEU A 724 -2.59 40.49 -3.85
CA LEU A 724 -3.21 41.34 -2.84
C LEU A 724 -2.35 42.57 -2.62
N GLY A 725 -2.95 43.76 -2.55
CA GLY A 725 -2.23 45.01 -2.27
C GLY A 725 -1.77 45.82 -3.47
N GLY A 726 -2.15 45.46 -4.71
CA GLY A 726 -1.95 46.28 -5.91
C GLY A 726 -0.61 46.14 -6.62
N LYS A 727 0.42 45.55 -5.99
CA LYS A 727 1.69 45.16 -6.60
C LYS A 727 1.91 43.67 -6.34
N PRO A 728 2.08 42.86 -7.39
CA PRO A 728 2.35 41.42 -7.21
C PRO A 728 3.63 41.21 -6.39
N SER A 729 3.58 40.29 -5.44
CA SER A 729 4.74 39.76 -4.71
C SER A 729 4.85 38.28 -4.91
N LEU A 730 6.07 37.75 -4.86
CA LEU A 730 6.34 36.31 -4.95
C LEU A 730 6.47 35.73 -3.54
N GLU A 731 5.58 34.83 -3.17
CA GLU A 731 5.66 34.04 -1.95
C GLU A 731 6.36 32.73 -2.24
N ILE A 732 7.37 32.39 -1.44
CA ILE A 732 8.15 31.14 -1.60
C ILE A 732 8.11 30.37 -0.29
N GLY A 733 7.61 29.15 -0.36
CA GLY A 733 7.56 28.21 0.75
C GLY A 733 8.62 27.12 0.61
N LEU A 734 9.29 26.79 1.71
CA LEU A 734 10.30 25.74 1.78
C LEU A 734 10.08 24.89 3.03
N VAL A 735 10.11 23.56 2.87
CA VAL A 735 9.95 22.61 3.97
C VAL A 735 10.76 21.35 3.70
N ALA A 736 11.36 20.75 4.73
CA ALA A 736 11.99 19.45 4.68
C ALA A 736 11.40 18.50 5.73
N ASN A 737 11.51 17.19 5.48
CA ASN A 737 11.14 16.17 6.44
C ASN A 737 11.92 16.34 7.77
N PRO A 738 11.35 15.97 8.93
CA PRO A 738 12.04 16.10 10.21
C PRO A 738 13.30 15.24 10.26
N SER A 739 14.26 15.65 11.08
CA SER A 739 15.51 14.91 11.31
C SER A 739 15.39 14.04 12.56
N ILE A 740 15.75 12.75 12.45
CA ILE A 740 15.87 11.84 13.59
C ILE A 740 17.08 12.18 14.51
N GLN A 741 17.98 13.04 14.05
CA GLN A 741 19.16 13.49 14.82
C GLN A 741 18.85 14.68 15.72
N GLY A 742 17.59 15.16 15.76
CA GLY A 742 17.15 16.34 16.50
C GLY A 742 17.10 17.61 15.67
N GLU A 743 16.92 18.75 16.34
CA GLU A 743 16.86 20.04 15.67
C GLU A 743 18.24 20.41 15.08
N ILE A 744 18.32 20.41 13.78
CA ILE A 744 19.47 20.88 13.00
C ILE A 744 19.02 22.03 12.10
N GLN A 745 19.94 22.89 11.70
CA GLN A 745 19.69 23.89 10.68
C GLN A 745 20.54 23.58 9.46
N ILE A 746 19.93 23.62 8.29
CA ILE A 746 20.59 23.42 7.00
C ILE A 746 20.76 24.78 6.36
N PRO A 747 21.99 25.36 6.35
CA PRO A 747 22.25 26.61 5.66
C PRO A 747 22.13 26.39 4.15
N GLY A 748 21.58 27.40 3.47
CA GLY A 748 21.47 27.33 2.01
C GLY A 748 20.93 28.64 1.43
N THR A 749 20.74 28.61 0.11
CA THR A 749 20.30 29.76 -0.66
C THR A 749 19.12 29.41 -1.56
N VAL A 750 18.06 30.22 -1.50
CA VAL A 750 16.96 30.19 -2.49
C VAL A 750 17.38 31.13 -3.64
N ARG A 751 17.64 30.55 -4.81
CA ARG A 751 17.84 31.29 -6.06
C ARG A 751 16.50 31.47 -6.77
N VAL A 752 16.23 32.69 -7.21
CA VAL A 752 15.02 33.07 -7.94
C VAL A 752 15.44 33.65 -9.28
N SER A 753 15.05 33.00 -10.38
CA SER A 753 15.33 33.49 -11.73
C SER A 753 14.03 33.67 -12.50
N VAL A 754 13.86 34.82 -13.18
CA VAL A 754 12.79 34.98 -14.18
C VAL A 754 13.36 34.59 -15.54
N VAL A 755 12.77 33.59 -16.15
CA VAL A 755 13.23 32.98 -17.41
C VAL A 755 12.13 33.18 -18.47
N ASN A 756 12.52 33.74 -19.61
CA ASN A 756 11.63 33.83 -20.77
C ASN A 756 11.52 32.50 -21.52
N PHE A 757 10.46 32.31 -22.29
CA PHE A 757 10.27 31.07 -23.07
C PHE A 757 11.35 30.83 -24.14
N ASP A 758 12.13 31.87 -24.49
CA ASP A 758 13.31 31.73 -25.36
C ASP A 758 14.57 31.20 -24.62
N GLY A 759 14.45 30.95 -23.31
CA GLY A 759 15.54 30.44 -22.47
C GLY A 759 16.42 31.56 -21.87
N THR A 760 16.15 32.84 -22.14
CA THR A 760 16.95 33.95 -21.59
C THR A 760 16.57 34.21 -20.13
N GLU A 761 17.58 34.31 -19.25
CA GLU A 761 17.40 34.74 -17.85
C GLU A 761 17.33 36.26 -17.80
N ALA A 762 16.13 36.80 -17.55
CA ALA A 762 15.85 38.23 -17.54
C ALA A 762 16.08 38.89 -16.15
N PHE A 763 16.06 38.11 -15.09
CA PHE A 763 16.28 38.52 -13.70
C PHE A 763 16.79 37.34 -12.88
N MET A 764 17.68 37.67 -11.89
CA MET A 764 18.15 36.70 -10.90
C MET A 764 18.37 37.37 -9.56
N SER A 765 17.98 36.70 -8.48
CA SER A 765 18.32 37.08 -7.11
C SER A 765 18.56 35.86 -6.24
N GLU A 766 19.36 36.06 -5.18
CA GLU A 766 19.69 35.00 -4.22
C GLU A 766 19.32 35.43 -2.80
N HIS A 767 18.74 34.53 -2.05
CA HIS A 767 18.21 34.79 -0.71
C HIS A 767 18.71 33.68 0.25
N PRO A 768 19.71 34.00 1.10
CA PRO A 768 20.17 33.07 2.11
C PRO A 768 19.06 32.69 3.11
N LEU A 769 18.97 31.45 3.44
CA LEU A 769 17.97 30.91 4.37
C LEU A 769 18.57 29.72 5.14
N ASN A 770 18.27 29.60 6.43
CA ASN A 770 18.56 28.42 7.21
C ASN A 770 17.29 27.57 7.31
N LEU A 771 17.26 26.42 6.65
CA LEU A 771 16.12 25.51 6.67
C LEU A 771 16.12 24.71 7.98
N THR A 772 15.00 24.74 8.69
CA THR A 772 14.75 23.89 9.87
C THR A 772 13.89 22.70 9.46
N PRO A 773 14.44 21.48 9.40
CA PRO A 773 13.66 20.29 9.11
C PRO A 773 12.45 20.12 10.03
N GLY A 774 11.32 19.68 9.47
CA GLY A 774 10.07 19.52 10.20
C GLY A 774 9.25 20.81 10.35
N ARG A 775 9.72 21.96 9.81
CA ARG A 775 9.00 23.25 9.86
C ARG A 775 8.92 23.90 8.50
N ALA A 776 7.76 24.42 8.15
CA ALA A 776 7.58 25.20 6.93
C ALA A 776 8.10 26.62 7.14
N GLN A 777 8.83 27.16 6.15
CA GLN A 777 9.38 28.51 6.17
C GLN A 777 8.94 29.26 4.92
N TRP A 778 8.55 30.53 5.09
CA TRP A 778 8.06 31.39 4.02
C TRP A 778 8.91 32.66 3.89
N ILE A 779 9.21 33.05 2.65
CA ILE A 779 9.77 34.34 2.30
C ILE A 779 8.87 35.02 1.27
N THR A 780 8.72 36.33 1.40
CA THR A 780 7.95 37.19 0.47
C THR A 780 8.87 38.17 -0.21
N LEU A 781 8.84 38.20 -1.53
CA LEU A 781 9.71 39.05 -2.35
C LEU A 781 8.88 40.04 -3.18
N ASP A 782 9.00 41.33 -2.89
CA ASP A 782 8.30 42.43 -3.57
C ASP A 782 9.08 42.97 -4.78
N ASN A 783 10.33 42.55 -4.97
CA ASN A 783 11.25 43.06 -5.98
C ASN A 783 11.43 42.18 -7.19
N VAL A 784 10.79 40.99 -7.21
CA VAL A 784 10.79 40.11 -8.39
C VAL A 784 9.89 40.77 -9.46
N PRO A 785 10.40 41.02 -10.69
CA PRO A 785 9.58 41.62 -11.72
C PRO A 785 8.50 40.67 -12.23
N TYR A 786 7.25 41.09 -12.10
CA TYR A 786 6.09 40.39 -12.67
C TYR A 786 5.89 40.77 -14.15
N TYR A 787 6.11 42.04 -14.50
CA TYR A 787 6.04 42.56 -15.85
C TYR A 787 7.09 43.69 -16.02
N ASP A 788 7.96 43.60 -17.03
CA ASP A 788 8.93 44.65 -17.37
C ASP A 788 9.27 44.59 -18.87
N ASN A 789 8.64 45.46 -19.66
CA ASN A 789 8.88 45.55 -21.11
C ASN A 789 10.34 45.81 -21.48
N ARG A 790 11.12 46.51 -20.63
CA ARG A 790 12.55 46.77 -20.93
C ARG A 790 13.43 45.55 -20.79
N LYS A 791 12.98 44.58 -20.01
CA LYS A 791 13.64 43.28 -19.82
C LYS A 791 12.95 42.16 -20.56
N ASN A 792 11.94 42.44 -21.38
CA ASN A 792 11.11 41.48 -22.09
C ASN A 792 10.41 40.44 -21.14
N ILE A 793 10.06 40.87 -19.92
CA ILE A 793 9.32 40.06 -18.97
C ILE A 793 7.83 40.26 -19.18
N ASP A 794 7.15 39.21 -19.60
CA ASP A 794 5.71 39.13 -19.82
C ASP A 794 5.19 37.84 -19.15
N PRO A 795 4.21 37.93 -18.22
CA PRO A 795 3.68 36.77 -17.51
C PRO A 795 3.11 35.69 -18.44
N THR A 796 2.77 36.02 -19.67
CA THR A 796 2.26 35.03 -20.66
C THR A 796 3.36 34.32 -21.45
N SER A 797 4.63 34.79 -21.35
CA SER A 797 5.79 34.23 -22.07
C SER A 797 7.05 34.11 -21.19
N SER A 798 6.89 34.16 -19.87
CA SER A 798 7.96 33.94 -18.90
C SER A 798 7.45 33.17 -17.68
N PHE A 799 8.38 32.64 -16.90
CA PHE A 799 8.11 31.95 -15.64
C PHE A 799 9.20 32.25 -14.61
N VAL A 800 8.91 31.99 -13.33
CA VAL A 800 9.92 32.04 -12.26
C VAL A 800 10.44 30.61 -12.03
N GLN A 801 11.76 30.45 -12.16
CA GLN A 801 12.46 29.23 -11.74
C GLN A 801 12.99 29.46 -10.33
N LEU A 802 12.62 28.59 -9.41
CA LEU A 802 13.11 28.53 -8.04
C LEU A 802 14.08 27.37 -7.88
N SER A 803 15.14 27.56 -7.12
CA SER A 803 16.08 26.49 -6.75
C SER A 803 16.52 26.65 -5.31
N TRP A 804 16.47 25.59 -4.52
CA TRP A 804 17.10 25.48 -3.21
C TRP A 804 18.47 24.85 -3.34
N ILE A 805 19.50 25.55 -2.94
CA ILE A 805 20.89 25.14 -2.96
C ILE A 805 21.33 24.93 -1.51
N ASP A 806 21.58 23.67 -1.16
CA ASP A 806 22.10 23.29 0.14
C ASP A 806 23.60 23.58 0.21
N GLU A 807 24.02 24.39 1.20
CA GLU A 807 25.40 24.84 1.41
C GLU A 807 26.17 24.02 2.47
N THR A 808 25.64 22.90 2.93
CA THR A 808 26.36 21.99 3.84
C THR A 808 27.51 21.22 3.18
N CYS A 809 27.74 21.45 1.87
CA CYS A 809 28.79 20.86 1.05
C CYS A 809 30.18 21.41 1.36
N GLU A 810 31.22 20.58 1.26
CA GLU A 810 32.62 20.93 1.56
C GLU A 810 33.23 22.05 0.68
N ASN A 811 32.65 22.28 -0.50
CA ASN A 811 33.03 23.39 -1.39
C ASN A 811 31.88 23.78 -2.34
N ALA A 812 31.89 25.03 -2.80
CA ALA A 812 30.83 25.60 -3.67
C ALA A 812 30.60 24.84 -5.01
N GLN A 813 31.54 24.03 -5.47
CA GLN A 813 31.42 23.24 -6.72
C GLN A 813 30.68 21.92 -6.51
N THR A 814 30.54 21.46 -5.25
CA THR A 814 29.85 20.23 -4.88
C THR A 814 28.44 20.48 -4.33
N CYS A 815 28.06 21.75 -4.11
CA CYS A 815 26.71 22.10 -3.69
C CYS A 815 25.69 21.75 -4.79
N GLN A 816 24.69 20.97 -4.42
CA GLN A 816 23.66 20.50 -5.35
C GLN A 816 22.33 21.22 -5.12
N ILE A 817 21.61 21.45 -6.20
CA ILE A 817 20.19 21.82 -6.11
C ILE A 817 19.44 20.63 -5.51
N LYS A 818 18.85 20.83 -4.35
CA LYS A 818 18.09 19.80 -3.62
C LYS A 818 16.58 19.86 -3.89
N ALA A 819 16.06 21.04 -4.24
CA ALA A 819 14.68 21.21 -4.64
C ALA A 819 14.57 22.31 -5.70
N SER A 820 13.61 22.17 -6.60
CA SER A 820 13.30 23.18 -7.60
C SER A 820 11.80 23.27 -7.84
N ALA A 821 11.33 24.46 -8.25
CA ALA A 821 9.94 24.69 -8.62
C ALA A 821 9.86 25.71 -9.75
N THR A 822 8.83 25.55 -10.59
CA THR A 822 8.51 26.48 -11.67
C THR A 822 7.18 27.17 -11.34
N VAL A 823 7.15 28.51 -11.39
CA VAL A 823 5.97 29.31 -11.03
C VAL A 823 5.53 30.12 -12.24
N PHE A 824 4.33 29.82 -12.72
CA PHE A 824 3.66 30.60 -13.77
C PHE A 824 2.70 31.60 -13.13
N SER A 825 2.53 32.73 -13.78
CA SER A 825 1.64 33.80 -13.31
C SER A 825 0.38 33.96 -14.16
N ALA A 826 0.35 33.34 -15.33
CA ALA A 826 -0.79 33.31 -16.23
C ALA A 826 -1.38 31.89 -16.30
N LEU A 827 -2.68 31.80 -16.58
CA LEU A 827 -3.34 30.52 -16.79
C LEU A 827 -2.79 29.80 -18.04
N PRO A 828 -2.80 28.49 -18.11
CA PRO A 828 -2.30 27.75 -19.27
C PRO A 828 -2.87 28.20 -20.60
N LYS A 829 -4.17 28.54 -20.66
CA LYS A 829 -4.83 29.05 -21.91
C LYS A 829 -4.37 30.46 -22.32
N GLU A 830 -3.69 31.20 -21.44
CA GLU A 830 -3.18 32.57 -21.70
C GLU A 830 -1.71 32.56 -22.10
N LEU A 831 -1.00 31.44 -21.93
CA LEU A 831 0.41 31.33 -22.25
C LEU A 831 0.63 31.36 -23.76
N LYS A 832 1.63 32.13 -24.20
CA LYS A 832 2.06 32.21 -25.61
C LYS A 832 2.94 31.02 -25.98
N LEU A 833 2.34 29.83 -26.06
CA LEU A 833 3.05 28.60 -26.41
C LEU A 833 3.12 28.45 -27.93
N GLU A 834 4.31 28.16 -28.45
CA GLU A 834 4.53 27.87 -29.87
C GLU A 834 4.14 26.39 -30.16
N ASP A 835 3.36 26.13 -31.20
CA ASP A 835 3.03 24.78 -31.62
C ASP A 835 4.24 24.13 -32.31
N VAL A 836 5.05 23.42 -31.50
CA VAL A 836 6.26 22.73 -31.95
C VAL A 836 6.25 21.28 -31.48
N PRO A 837 6.76 20.33 -32.29
CA PRO A 837 6.84 18.93 -31.88
C PRO A 837 7.95 18.73 -30.84
N VAL A 838 7.67 17.93 -29.84
CA VAL A 838 8.68 17.39 -28.93
C VAL A 838 9.30 16.15 -29.58
N LEU A 839 10.61 16.17 -29.74
CA LEU A 839 11.38 15.09 -30.36
C LEU A 839 11.81 14.05 -29.32
N VAL A 840 11.52 12.78 -29.60
CA VAL A 840 11.94 11.64 -28.77
C VAL A 840 12.82 10.73 -29.62
N LYS A 841 14.04 10.44 -29.14
CA LYS A 841 14.97 9.54 -29.82
C LYS A 841 15.54 8.53 -28.84
N PRO A 842 15.69 7.24 -29.23
CA PRO A 842 16.42 6.28 -28.42
C PRO A 842 17.85 6.80 -28.14
N PHE A 843 18.30 6.72 -26.88
CA PHE A 843 19.64 7.11 -26.48
C PHE A 843 20.54 5.88 -26.40
N THR A 844 21.55 5.80 -27.28
CA THR A 844 22.42 4.61 -27.49
C THR A 844 23.55 4.46 -26.47
N GLY A 845 23.51 5.17 -25.35
CA GLY A 845 24.58 5.16 -24.33
C GLY A 845 24.48 4.05 -23.26
N GLY A 846 23.46 3.17 -23.30
CA GLY A 846 23.27 2.09 -22.34
C GLY A 846 23.76 0.72 -22.85
N ASN A 847 24.17 -0.16 -21.93
CA ASN A 847 24.51 -1.56 -22.29
C ASN A 847 23.25 -2.28 -22.79
N SER A 848 23.41 -3.11 -23.83
CA SER A 848 22.35 -3.89 -24.48
C SER A 848 21.71 -4.98 -23.60
N GLU A 849 22.13 -5.12 -22.35
CA GLU A 849 21.61 -6.07 -21.34
C GLU A 849 20.80 -5.37 -20.23
N SER A 850 20.47 -4.08 -20.37
CA SER A 850 19.74 -3.35 -19.33
C SER A 850 18.24 -3.63 -19.40
N GLU A 851 17.61 -3.79 -18.24
CA GLU A 851 16.15 -3.96 -18.04
C GLU A 851 15.35 -2.69 -18.40
N PHE A 852 15.97 -1.65 -18.94
CA PHE A 852 15.37 -0.36 -19.26
C PHE A 852 15.89 0.21 -20.57
N VAL A 853 15.15 1.18 -21.12
CA VAL A 853 15.51 1.94 -22.33
C VAL A 853 15.66 3.42 -21.99
N LEU A 854 16.69 4.08 -22.54
CA LEU A 854 16.88 5.51 -22.39
C LEU A 854 16.43 6.25 -23.65
N TYR A 855 15.82 7.43 -23.46
CA TYR A 855 15.38 8.32 -24.53
C TYR A 855 15.94 9.72 -24.32
N GLU A 856 16.46 10.33 -25.39
CA GLU A 856 16.72 11.77 -25.46
C GLU A 856 15.43 12.48 -25.89
N VAL A 857 14.97 13.41 -25.07
CA VAL A 857 13.79 14.24 -25.31
C VAL A 857 14.24 15.69 -25.47
N SER A 858 13.79 16.37 -26.52
CA SER A 858 14.17 17.76 -26.81
C SER A 858 13.09 18.52 -27.58
N SER A 859 13.12 19.86 -27.51
CA SER A 859 12.23 20.73 -28.27
C SER A 859 13.00 21.95 -28.80
N SER A 860 12.52 22.50 -29.90
CA SER A 860 13.06 23.72 -30.49
C SER A 860 12.53 25.02 -29.85
N ALA A 861 11.41 24.97 -29.14
CA ALA A 861 10.83 26.05 -28.37
C ALA A 861 10.50 25.57 -26.96
N PHE A 862 10.15 26.49 -26.07
CA PHE A 862 9.63 26.13 -24.74
C PHE A 862 8.44 25.19 -24.88
N SER A 863 8.52 24.01 -24.25
CA SER A 863 7.44 23.03 -24.26
C SER A 863 7.01 22.70 -22.83
N LYS A 864 5.71 22.94 -22.56
CA LYS A 864 5.15 22.85 -21.23
C LYS A 864 4.46 21.51 -20.97
N ASP A 865 4.70 20.96 -19.77
CA ASP A 865 4.07 19.76 -19.24
C ASP A 865 4.19 18.55 -20.22
N VAL A 866 5.39 18.30 -20.72
CA VAL A 866 5.67 17.22 -21.68
C VAL A 866 5.36 15.87 -21.06
N GLN A 867 4.39 15.14 -21.65
CA GLN A 867 4.09 13.76 -21.32
C GLN A 867 4.70 12.82 -22.36
N LEU A 868 5.38 11.79 -21.89
CA LEU A 868 5.83 10.66 -22.68
C LEU A 868 4.85 9.50 -22.50
N THR A 869 4.45 8.89 -23.61
CA THR A 869 3.60 7.70 -23.63
C THR A 869 4.29 6.57 -24.40
N ALA A 870 4.07 5.33 -24.00
CA ALA A 870 4.64 4.16 -24.62
C ALA A 870 3.56 3.16 -25.06
N THR A 871 3.79 2.47 -26.18
CA THR A 871 2.89 1.39 -26.65
C THR A 871 3.04 0.10 -25.85
N THR A 872 4.08 -0.01 -25.02
CA THR A 872 4.35 -1.12 -24.10
C THR A 872 4.05 -0.66 -22.68
N LEU A 873 3.50 -1.55 -21.84
CA LEU A 873 3.31 -1.26 -20.43
C LEU A 873 4.65 -1.01 -19.74
N GLY A 874 4.69 -0.01 -18.87
CA GLY A 874 5.90 0.40 -18.16
C GLY A 874 5.82 1.84 -17.69
N ASN A 875 6.81 2.26 -16.90
CA ASN A 875 6.89 3.59 -16.32
C ASN A 875 8.11 4.36 -16.78
N PHE A 876 7.92 5.65 -17.03
CA PHE A 876 9.02 6.61 -17.16
C PHE A 876 9.48 7.06 -15.76
N GLU A 877 10.77 7.22 -15.56
CA GLU A 877 11.34 7.70 -14.29
C GLU A 877 10.88 9.12 -13.96
N ILE A 878 10.76 9.96 -15.01
CA ILE A 878 10.18 11.30 -14.94
C ILE A 878 9.19 11.51 -16.08
N ASN A 879 8.11 12.23 -15.81
CA ASN A 879 7.11 12.62 -16.78
C ASN A 879 6.44 13.93 -16.35
N GLY A 880 5.69 14.62 -17.23
CA GLY A 880 5.08 15.89 -16.90
C GLY A 880 6.11 16.99 -16.56
N PHE A 881 7.03 17.27 -17.48
CA PHE A 881 8.10 18.23 -17.27
C PHE A 881 8.15 19.31 -18.37
N ASP A 882 8.70 20.47 -18.03
CA ASP A 882 8.93 21.55 -19.00
C ASP A 882 10.29 21.37 -19.68
N LEU A 883 10.43 21.82 -20.94
CA LEU A 883 11.67 21.86 -21.69
C LEU A 883 11.94 23.28 -22.19
N LEU A 884 13.15 23.78 -21.98
CA LEU A 884 13.64 25.01 -22.63
C LEU A 884 14.05 24.77 -24.08
N PRO A 885 14.09 25.82 -24.92
CA PRO A 885 14.56 25.68 -26.30
C PRO A 885 15.96 25.05 -26.39
N GLY A 886 16.07 23.94 -27.11
CA GLY A 886 17.33 23.21 -27.29
C GLY A 886 17.81 22.40 -26.09
N GLU A 887 17.09 22.41 -24.98
CA GLU A 887 17.35 21.50 -23.85
C GLU A 887 17.20 20.05 -24.28
N LYS A 888 18.12 19.21 -23.80
CA LYS A 888 18.09 17.76 -24.01
C LYS A 888 17.96 17.06 -22.67
N ARG A 889 16.92 16.28 -22.51
CA ARG A 889 16.67 15.51 -21.29
C ARG A 889 16.73 14.03 -21.58
N ILE A 890 17.53 13.31 -20.79
CA ILE A 890 17.57 11.84 -20.89
C ILE A 890 16.54 11.29 -19.89
N VAL A 891 15.63 10.48 -20.42
CA VAL A 891 14.55 9.86 -19.65
C VAL A 891 14.65 8.36 -19.75
N LYS A 892 14.60 7.69 -18.61
CA LYS A 892 14.58 6.24 -18.49
C LYS A 892 13.15 5.72 -18.57
N PHE A 893 12.92 4.72 -19.40
CA PHE A 893 11.70 3.92 -19.45
C PHE A 893 12.00 2.51 -18.96
N THR A 894 11.26 2.04 -17.98
CA THR A 894 11.33 0.67 -17.44
C THR A 894 10.06 -0.06 -17.85
N PRO A 895 10.14 -1.04 -18.78
CA PRO A 895 9.01 -1.89 -19.10
C PRO A 895 8.58 -2.65 -17.85
N HIS A 896 7.28 -2.81 -17.64
CA HIS A 896 6.82 -3.79 -16.68
C HIS A 896 7.13 -5.17 -17.22
N SER A 897 7.77 -6.03 -16.43
CA SER A 897 7.68 -7.47 -16.66
C SER A 897 6.18 -7.75 -16.74
N ILE A 898 5.74 -8.36 -17.85
CA ILE A 898 4.32 -8.68 -18.05
C ILE A 898 3.86 -9.36 -16.76
N ILE A 899 3.20 -8.61 -15.89
CA ILE A 899 2.43 -9.18 -14.81
C ILE A 899 1.29 -9.83 -15.57
N ASN A 900 1.42 -11.16 -15.76
CA ASN A 900 0.46 -11.94 -16.49
C ASN A 900 -0.85 -11.88 -15.72
N TRP A 901 -1.75 -10.99 -16.11
CA TRP A 901 -3.13 -11.05 -15.72
C TRP A 901 -3.64 -12.46 -16.08
N ALA A 902 -3.61 -13.34 -15.08
CA ALA A 902 -4.06 -14.73 -15.15
C ALA A 902 -3.62 -15.54 -16.40
N PRO A 903 -2.32 -15.91 -16.54
CA PRO A 903 -1.90 -16.84 -17.57
C PRO A 903 -2.60 -18.19 -17.48
N GLU A 904 -3.09 -18.55 -16.30
CA GLU A 904 -3.83 -19.78 -16.05
C GLU A 904 -5.27 -19.76 -16.59
N LEU A 905 -5.84 -18.59 -16.86
CA LEU A 905 -7.24 -18.50 -17.28
C LEU A 905 -7.45 -18.73 -18.78
N GLY A 906 -6.43 -18.58 -19.62
CA GLY A 906 -6.56 -18.76 -21.06
C GLY A 906 -7.58 -17.85 -21.75
N VAL A 907 -8.25 -16.99 -20.96
CA VAL A 907 -9.33 -16.09 -21.37
C VAL A 907 -9.02 -14.74 -20.76
N GLY A 908 -8.56 -13.85 -21.55
CA GLY A 908 -8.32 -12.47 -21.15
C GLY A 908 -7.69 -11.73 -22.30
N GLY A 909 -7.94 -10.46 -22.40
CA GLY A 909 -7.31 -9.60 -23.38
C GLY A 909 -5.78 -9.73 -23.48
N ALA A 910 -5.12 -10.27 -22.43
CA ALA A 910 -3.69 -10.54 -22.42
C ALA A 910 -3.20 -11.48 -23.53
N SER A 911 -4.01 -12.43 -24.00
CA SER A 911 -3.64 -13.26 -25.17
C SER A 911 -3.58 -12.49 -26.48
N LYS A 912 -4.20 -11.29 -26.54
CA LYS A 912 -4.14 -10.37 -27.67
C LYS A 912 -3.05 -9.30 -27.55
N LEU A 913 -2.45 -9.12 -26.36
CA LEU A 913 -1.29 -8.25 -26.19
C LEU A 913 -0.05 -8.97 -26.76
N LYS A 914 -0.02 -9.12 -28.09
CA LYS A 914 1.28 -9.35 -28.75
C LYS A 914 2.19 -8.21 -28.31
N PRO A 915 3.45 -8.47 -27.91
CA PRO A 915 4.38 -7.40 -27.61
C PRO A 915 4.43 -6.48 -28.82
N LYS A 916 3.76 -5.31 -28.70
CA LYS A 916 3.86 -4.26 -29.71
C LYS A 916 5.31 -3.78 -29.68
N ALA A 917 5.87 -3.48 -30.85
CA ALA A 917 7.17 -2.81 -30.90
C ALA A 917 7.08 -1.55 -30.01
N LEU A 918 8.08 -1.35 -29.16
CA LEU A 918 8.16 -0.20 -28.27
C LEU A 918 8.28 1.10 -29.09
N PHE A 919 7.21 1.87 -29.13
CA PHE A 919 7.22 3.23 -29.62
C PHE A 919 6.94 4.19 -28.47
N VAL A 920 7.73 5.24 -28.37
CA VAL A 920 7.55 6.33 -27.41
C VAL A 920 7.14 7.58 -28.18
N ARG A 921 6.11 8.24 -27.69
CA ARG A 921 5.60 9.53 -28.21
C ARG A 921 5.67 10.55 -27.12
N ALA A 922 5.69 11.81 -27.49
CA ALA A 922 5.54 12.94 -26.59
C ALA A 922 4.37 13.81 -27.03
N ILE A 923 3.68 14.38 -26.04
CA ILE A 923 2.65 15.40 -26.20
C ILE A 923 2.95 16.51 -25.18
N SER A 924 2.62 17.74 -25.50
CA SER A 924 2.76 18.90 -24.59
C SER A 924 1.56 19.83 -24.70
N LEU A 925 1.42 20.74 -23.76
CA LEU A 925 0.36 21.76 -23.83
C LEU A 925 0.46 22.61 -25.09
N ASN A 926 1.65 22.81 -25.64
CA ASN A 926 1.90 23.52 -26.89
C ASN A 926 1.11 22.94 -28.07
N ASN A 927 0.92 21.61 -28.11
CA ASN A 927 0.24 20.94 -29.21
C ASN A 927 -1.29 20.92 -29.02
N VAL A 928 -1.79 21.15 -27.80
CA VAL A 928 -3.17 20.89 -27.42
C VAL A 928 -3.94 22.18 -27.10
N VAL A 929 -3.29 23.10 -26.37
CA VAL A 929 -3.90 24.39 -26.03
C VAL A 929 -3.77 25.35 -27.22
N LYS A 930 -4.88 25.59 -27.92
CA LYS A 930 -4.94 26.59 -28.99
C LYS A 930 -5.03 27.97 -28.34
N THR A 931 -3.93 28.72 -28.36
CA THR A 931 -3.97 30.14 -27.96
C THR A 931 -4.93 30.86 -28.93
N THR A 932 -6.01 31.44 -28.40
CA THR A 932 -6.82 32.40 -29.16
C THR A 932 -5.93 33.60 -29.43
N SER A 933 -5.47 33.73 -30.68
CA SER A 933 -4.84 34.98 -31.13
C SER A 933 -5.83 36.12 -30.90
N PRO A 934 -5.37 37.28 -30.34
CA PRO A 934 -6.20 38.43 -30.08
C PRO A 934 -6.84 38.99 -31.33
#